data_c41d569b772228905b3bcb87e51f3096
#
_entry.id   c41d569b772228905b3bcb87e51f3096
#
_cell.length_a   1.000
_cell.length_b   1.000
_cell.length_c   1.000
_cell.angle_alpha   90.00
_cell.angle_beta   90.00
_cell.angle_gamma   90.00
#
_symmetry.space_group_name_H-M   'P 1'
#
loop_
_entity.id
_entity.type
_entity.pdbx_description
1 polymer ?
#
loop_
_entity_poly.entity_id
_entity_poly.type
_entity_poly.pdbx_seq_one_letter_code
_entity_poly.pdbx_strand_id
1 'polypeptide(L)'
;MNIKLKEGKKNFWFGNILGGGGEPEVHPKTDNLYLIQPKLFYYSPEYSLNFIGDLNNIGEVAFTRRDYFNFTGGFKRPSATSGTSINLGNNDIGFLTLQNNRAKDINTKFGAANFSWSPKSSLDLGGFAIFSNSRNDLQVNSSIQYTDAGIGIPNKETQSNTFQENNLGMLKLSTKYQPDANNQLEYEIFGQLSQSEQDQRFFSSINQSIDQIEEVTPFNVSQNLNYYYTLDDKNIFALEAQHVLKDEDPLYNAILEDKFSYDDTAENLGLDQFQSNYNLSQEKRVQSNQLDAKLDYWRILNKKSNLNFTLGTIFSHQKFDSNIFQFLDDGSLYDSSPTDVSDVNSIDYRFTDLYLGLHYRLKTGIFTITPGISGHVYNVNNTQFGQKATDNFFRFLPDLNVIVQLKKSETLNLNYRMQTQFTDVSNFASGLVLNNYNSLFSGNPYLENALSHNVSLFYYSFNMFNYTNVFASLNYNKSIDNIRTQSVFQPGSVIRVSTPFNSPFADESMNASGRFQRTFGKIRGTLRANFNYSIFNQFIQNRRSENETFSQTYRAQIRTNFRTAPNLDLSYRYTIQDNNLGQNSTKFYTKSPKIELDALFLKSFTFRTDYSFNDFSDEIGTINTFEFWNASLSYRKDEDAKFEYELRATNLLDTRSQNQSNAGIVSVSATEYFIQPRYITFRVRFEL
;
A
#
# COMPACT_ATOMS: atom_id res chain seq x y z
N MET A 1 -3.51 24.87 9.69
CA MET A 1 -2.59 25.96 10.02
C MET A 1 -3.04 27.18 9.24
N ASN A 2 -3.62 28.21 9.87
CA ASN A 2 -3.98 29.44 9.17
C ASN A 2 -2.74 30.30 9.03
N ILE A 3 -2.11 30.30 7.89
CA ILE A 3 -0.99 31.19 7.57
C ILE A 3 -1.61 32.55 7.18
N LYS A 4 -1.50 33.54 8.04
CA LYS A 4 -1.82 34.94 7.67
C LYS A 4 -0.61 35.54 6.96
N LEU A 5 -0.81 35.93 5.70
CA LEU A 5 0.19 36.68 4.95
C LEU A 5 0.46 38.06 5.61
N LYS A 6 1.69 38.51 5.53
CA LYS A 6 2.04 39.91 5.93
C LYS A 6 1.23 40.87 5.04
N GLU A 7 0.68 41.92 5.65
CA GLU A 7 -0.03 42.98 4.93
C GLU A 7 0.82 43.51 3.77
N GLY A 8 0.22 43.56 2.57
CA GLY A 8 0.85 44.07 1.36
C GLY A 8 1.46 43.06 0.41
N LYS A 9 1.59 41.75 0.78
CA LYS A 9 2.05 40.71 -0.13
C LYS A 9 0.85 40.02 -0.79
N LYS A 10 0.47 40.49 -1.96
CA LYS A 10 -0.50 39.89 -2.88
C LYS A 10 0.23 39.53 -4.16
N ASN A 11 -0.05 38.38 -4.75
CA ASN A 11 0.46 37.95 -6.05
C ASN A 11 2.00 37.78 -6.08
N PHE A 12 2.52 36.73 -5.51
CA PHE A 12 3.95 36.49 -5.48
C PHE A 12 4.30 35.01 -5.77
N TRP A 13 5.47 34.83 -6.36
CA TRP A 13 6.14 33.56 -6.51
C TRP A 13 7.09 33.32 -5.35
N PHE A 14 7.20 32.07 -4.94
CA PHE A 14 8.23 31.60 -4.01
C PHE A 14 8.57 30.15 -4.31
N GLY A 15 9.69 29.69 -3.81
CA GLY A 15 10.11 28.32 -4.01
C GLY A 15 11.61 28.22 -4.20
N ASN A 16 12.05 27.07 -4.68
CA ASN A 16 13.45 26.83 -4.95
C ASN A 16 13.65 25.91 -6.15
N ILE A 17 14.83 25.96 -6.72
CA ILE A 17 15.32 25.03 -7.74
C ILE A 17 16.61 24.42 -7.21
N LEU A 18 16.65 23.11 -7.06
CA LEU A 18 17.84 22.33 -6.73
C LEU A 18 18.36 21.68 -8.01
N GLY A 19 19.59 21.96 -8.37
CA GLY A 19 20.30 21.26 -9.45
C GLY A 19 21.58 20.63 -8.92
N GLY A 20 21.97 19.49 -9.44
CA GLY A 20 23.18 18.82 -8.99
C GLY A 20 23.64 17.75 -9.96
N GLY A 21 24.89 17.34 -9.80
CA GLY A 21 25.48 16.26 -10.54
C GLY A 21 26.61 15.62 -9.76
N GLY A 22 27.09 14.48 -10.24
CA GLY A 22 28.17 13.75 -9.62
C GLY A 22 28.60 12.55 -10.42
N GLU A 23 29.55 11.81 -9.91
CA GLU A 23 30.06 10.60 -10.51
C GLU A 23 29.86 9.41 -9.54
N PRO A 24 29.42 8.23 -10.03
CA PRO A 24 29.46 7.01 -9.24
C PRO A 24 30.89 6.53 -9.10
N GLU A 25 31.27 6.03 -7.95
CA GLU A 25 32.59 5.43 -7.74
C GLU A 25 32.61 3.98 -8.28
N VAL A 26 32.96 3.80 -9.55
CA VAL A 26 33.15 2.50 -10.21
C VAL A 26 31.86 1.72 -10.49
N HIS A 27 31.33 1.90 -11.69
CA HIS A 27 30.46 0.91 -12.33
C HIS A 27 30.66 0.88 -13.86
N PRO A 28 30.38 -0.27 -14.52
CA PRO A 28 30.51 -0.39 -16.00
C PRO A 28 29.48 0.42 -16.78
N LYS A 29 28.44 1.00 -16.13
CA LYS A 29 27.52 1.99 -16.71
C LYS A 29 28.03 3.40 -16.39
N THR A 30 28.49 4.08 -17.41
CA THR A 30 29.14 5.41 -17.40
C THR A 30 28.14 6.56 -17.39
N ASP A 31 26.99 6.43 -16.81
CA ASP A 31 26.02 7.53 -16.77
C ASP A 31 26.36 8.50 -15.63
N ASN A 32 26.66 9.75 -15.97
CA ASN A 32 26.85 10.80 -14.98
C ASN A 32 25.59 10.96 -14.13
N LEU A 33 25.78 11.10 -12.83
CA LEU A 33 24.68 11.33 -11.90
C LEU A 33 24.12 12.74 -12.08
N TYR A 34 22.81 12.87 -12.06
CA TYR A 34 22.13 14.16 -12.15
C TYR A 34 20.92 14.24 -11.22
N LEU A 35 20.60 15.49 -10.84
CA LEU A 35 19.43 15.84 -10.04
C LEU A 35 18.95 17.23 -10.44
N ILE A 36 17.65 17.38 -10.76
CA ILE A 36 17.00 18.67 -11.02
C ILE A 36 15.63 18.64 -10.35
N GLN A 37 15.45 19.47 -9.31
CA GLN A 37 14.22 19.53 -8.51
C GLN A 37 13.69 20.97 -8.42
N PRO A 38 12.85 21.46 -9.36
CA PRO A 38 12.12 22.70 -9.19
C PRO A 38 10.92 22.51 -8.25
N LYS A 39 10.74 23.48 -7.32
CA LYS A 39 9.57 23.60 -6.44
C LYS A 39 9.11 25.05 -6.49
N LEU A 40 8.09 25.33 -7.27
CA LEU A 40 7.60 26.66 -7.57
C LEU A 40 6.16 26.82 -7.08
N PHE A 41 5.90 27.87 -6.38
CA PHE A 41 4.60 28.16 -5.79
C PHE A 41 4.20 29.59 -6.14
N TYR A 42 3.00 29.74 -6.67
CA TYR A 42 2.36 31.03 -6.87
C TYR A 42 1.16 31.17 -5.95
N TYR A 43 1.03 32.28 -5.30
CA TYR A 43 -0.09 32.58 -4.44
C TYR A 43 -0.72 33.92 -4.78
N SER A 44 -2.04 33.93 -4.89
CA SER A 44 -2.88 35.13 -4.87
C SER A 44 -4.08 34.89 -3.95
N PRO A 45 -4.85 35.94 -3.57
CA PRO A 45 -6.06 35.78 -2.75
C PRO A 45 -7.13 34.93 -3.40
N GLU A 46 -7.19 34.85 -4.73
CA GLU A 46 -8.23 34.18 -5.50
C GLU A 46 -7.76 32.82 -6.02
N TYR A 47 -6.48 32.66 -6.31
CA TYR A 47 -5.95 31.42 -6.83
C TYR A 47 -4.53 31.13 -6.40
N SER A 48 -4.20 29.87 -6.34
CA SER A 48 -2.84 29.38 -6.14
C SER A 48 -2.47 28.36 -7.21
N LEU A 49 -1.20 28.36 -7.61
CA LEU A 49 -0.64 27.38 -8.53
C LEU A 49 0.67 26.87 -7.95
N ASN A 50 0.83 25.57 -7.89
CA ASN A 50 2.05 24.94 -7.41
C ASN A 50 2.57 23.97 -8.46
N PHE A 51 3.89 23.99 -8.65
CA PHE A 51 4.59 23.09 -9.54
C PHE A 51 5.76 22.43 -8.79
N ILE A 52 5.86 21.09 -8.87
CA ILE A 52 6.95 20.31 -8.30
C ILE A 52 7.46 19.37 -9.39
N GLY A 53 8.77 19.43 -9.65
CA GLY A 53 9.43 18.52 -10.58
C GLY A 53 10.57 17.77 -9.88
N ASP A 54 10.91 16.61 -10.40
CA ASP A 54 12.07 15.84 -9.98
C ASP A 54 12.57 14.98 -11.16
N LEU A 55 13.76 15.27 -11.60
CA LEU A 55 14.47 14.51 -12.61
C LEU A 55 15.77 14.05 -11.99
N ASN A 56 15.92 12.75 -11.73
CA ASN A 56 17.14 12.25 -11.11
C ASN A 56 17.42 10.78 -11.48
N ASN A 57 18.72 10.42 -11.44
CA ASN A 57 19.20 9.05 -11.51
C ASN A 57 20.02 8.66 -10.26
N ILE A 58 19.84 9.35 -9.16
CA ILE A 58 20.52 9.12 -7.88
C ILE A 58 19.65 8.39 -6.85
N GLY A 59 18.48 7.91 -7.27
CA GLY A 59 17.57 7.17 -6.40
C GLY A 59 16.83 8.00 -5.35
N GLU A 60 16.72 9.32 -5.52
CA GLU A 60 15.85 10.13 -4.66
C GLU A 60 14.39 9.95 -5.07
N VAL A 61 13.51 9.66 -4.10
CA VAL A 61 12.06 9.52 -4.33
C VAL A 61 11.42 10.88 -4.38
N ALA A 62 10.94 11.26 -5.55
CA ALA A 62 10.22 12.50 -5.76
C ALA A 62 8.84 12.52 -5.10
N PHE A 63 8.18 11.38 -5.11
CA PHE A 63 6.78 11.25 -4.72
C PHE A 63 6.55 9.96 -3.93
N THR A 64 6.21 10.11 -2.66
CA THR A 64 6.03 8.97 -1.77
C THR A 64 4.56 8.52 -1.75
N ARG A 65 4.30 7.29 -1.27
CA ARG A 65 2.94 6.82 -0.97
C ARG A 65 2.18 7.80 -0.06
N ARG A 66 2.86 8.46 0.86
CA ARG A 66 2.27 9.48 1.74
C ARG A 66 1.82 10.71 0.96
N ASP A 67 2.63 11.13 -0.01
CA ASP A 67 2.30 12.27 -0.86
C ASP A 67 1.10 11.94 -1.75
N TYR A 68 1.04 10.72 -2.31
CA TYR A 68 -0.13 10.21 -3.02
C TYR A 68 -1.42 10.34 -2.19
N PHE A 69 -1.42 9.84 -0.95
CA PHE A 69 -2.59 9.96 -0.08
C PHE A 69 -2.92 11.41 0.30
N ASN A 70 -1.92 12.27 0.45
CA ASN A 70 -2.13 13.69 0.71
C ASN A 70 -2.77 14.40 -0.49
N PHE A 71 -2.34 14.09 -1.71
CA PHE A 71 -2.86 14.66 -2.95
C PHE A 71 -4.25 14.13 -3.29
N THR A 72 -4.48 12.83 -3.19
CA THR A 72 -5.77 12.22 -3.50
C THR A 72 -6.83 12.48 -2.43
N GLY A 73 -6.43 12.89 -1.22
CA GLY A 73 -7.32 13.04 -0.07
C GLY A 73 -7.72 11.71 0.58
N GLY A 74 -7.04 10.62 0.23
CA GLY A 74 -7.33 9.26 0.67
C GLY A 74 -8.54 8.65 -0.07
N PHE A 75 -8.79 7.38 0.22
CA PHE A 75 -9.97 6.70 -0.33
C PHE A 75 -11.22 7.07 0.49
N LYS A 76 -12.10 7.86 -0.08
CA LYS A 76 -13.43 8.07 0.47
C LYS A 76 -14.31 6.93 -0.05
N ARG A 77 -14.86 6.11 0.83
CA ARG A 77 -15.84 5.07 0.51
C ARG A 77 -17.07 5.31 1.37
N PRO A 78 -18.22 5.71 0.80
CA PRO A 78 -19.45 5.90 1.55
C PRO A 78 -19.88 4.64 2.31
N SER A 79 -19.71 3.47 1.70
CA SER A 79 -20.03 2.17 2.28
C SER A 79 -19.11 1.74 3.42
N ALA A 80 -17.97 2.38 3.64
CA ALA A 80 -17.07 2.00 4.74
C ALA A 80 -17.74 2.04 6.12
N THR A 81 -18.86 2.74 6.24
CA THR A 81 -19.70 2.81 7.45
C THR A 81 -20.88 1.84 7.44
N SER A 82 -21.24 1.27 6.28
CA SER A 82 -22.39 0.34 6.16
C SER A 82 -22.10 -1.05 6.68
N GLY A 83 -20.82 -1.44 6.77
CA GLY A 83 -20.41 -2.79 7.15
C GLY A 83 -20.19 -3.74 5.98
N THR A 84 -20.40 -3.32 4.73
CA THR A 84 -20.10 -4.10 3.53
C THR A 84 -18.79 -3.65 2.89
N SER A 85 -17.96 -4.59 2.46
CA SER A 85 -16.73 -4.35 1.73
C SER A 85 -16.63 -5.27 0.52
N ILE A 86 -16.32 -4.71 -0.65
CA ILE A 86 -16.09 -5.46 -1.89
C ILE A 86 -14.64 -5.23 -2.31
N ASN A 87 -13.95 -6.31 -2.65
CA ASN A 87 -12.64 -6.23 -3.27
C ASN A 87 -12.80 -6.01 -4.78
N LEU A 88 -12.21 -4.95 -5.33
CA LEU A 88 -12.23 -4.60 -6.76
C LEU A 88 -10.90 -4.96 -7.45
N GLY A 89 -10.16 -5.93 -6.94
CA GLY A 89 -8.83 -6.27 -7.42
C GLY A 89 -7.74 -5.36 -6.86
N ASN A 90 -6.51 -5.58 -7.27
CA ASN A 90 -5.36 -4.81 -6.80
C ASN A 90 -5.51 -3.35 -7.24
N ASN A 91 -5.36 -2.43 -6.28
CA ASN A 91 -5.07 -1.05 -6.60
C ASN A 91 -3.60 -1.00 -7.01
N ASP A 92 -3.35 -0.89 -8.29
CA ASP A 92 -1.98 -0.85 -8.80
C ASP A 92 -1.31 0.48 -8.45
N ILE A 93 -0.76 0.52 -7.24
CA ILE A 93 0.17 1.53 -6.75
C ILE A 93 1.57 0.91 -6.58
N GLY A 94 1.85 -0.15 -7.36
CA GLY A 94 3.11 -0.88 -7.29
C GLY A 94 4.32 0.04 -7.46
N PHE A 95 4.24 1.06 -8.33
CA PHE A 95 5.27 2.07 -8.51
C PHE A 95 5.59 2.90 -7.23
N LEU A 96 4.63 3.04 -6.30
CA LEU A 96 4.86 3.72 -5.01
C LEU A 96 5.50 2.81 -3.96
N THR A 97 5.60 1.52 -4.23
CA THR A 97 6.18 0.55 -3.29
C THR A 97 7.67 0.35 -3.50
N LEU A 98 8.22 0.87 -4.60
CA LEU A 98 9.65 0.83 -4.87
C LEU A 98 10.42 1.49 -3.72
N GLN A 99 11.19 0.68 -3.01
CA GLN A 99 12.08 1.16 -1.97
C GLN A 99 13.44 1.42 -2.64
N ASN A 100 13.84 2.68 -2.72
CA ASN A 100 15.09 3.09 -3.34
C ASN A 100 16.32 2.36 -2.82
N ASN A 101 16.24 1.83 -1.60
CA ASN A 101 17.31 1.04 -1.01
C ASN A 101 17.34 -0.43 -1.45
N ARG A 102 16.61 -0.79 -2.51
CA ARG A 102 16.53 -2.16 -3.05
C ARG A 102 16.80 -2.22 -4.55
N ALA A 103 17.21 -1.13 -5.16
CA ALA A 103 17.54 -1.08 -6.57
C ALA A 103 19.00 -0.69 -6.77
N LYS A 104 19.64 -1.32 -7.75
CA LYS A 104 21.01 -1.07 -8.15
C LYS A 104 21.13 0.19 -8.98
N ASP A 105 20.12 0.46 -9.80
CA ASP A 105 20.00 1.68 -10.60
C ASP A 105 18.55 2.16 -10.59
N ILE A 106 18.37 3.49 -10.52
CA ILE A 106 17.04 4.13 -10.50
C ILE A 106 17.11 5.41 -11.29
N ASN A 107 16.23 5.53 -12.28
CA ASN A 107 16.03 6.77 -13.03
C ASN A 107 14.58 7.22 -12.85
N THR A 108 14.37 8.42 -12.34
CA THR A 108 13.04 8.97 -12.06
C THR A 108 12.83 10.30 -12.78
N LYS A 109 11.69 10.40 -13.44
CA LYS A 109 11.18 11.65 -14.01
C LYS A 109 9.79 11.89 -13.44
N PHE A 110 9.62 12.98 -12.73
CA PHE A 110 8.39 13.31 -12.04
C PHE A 110 8.02 14.78 -12.27
N GLY A 111 6.74 15.03 -12.49
CA GLY A 111 6.15 16.35 -12.55
C GLY A 111 4.77 16.36 -11.92
N ALA A 112 4.51 17.34 -11.06
CA ALA A 112 3.20 17.55 -10.44
C ALA A 112 2.85 19.04 -10.50
N ALA A 113 1.60 19.30 -10.89
CA ALA A 113 1.02 20.64 -10.82
C ALA A 113 -0.31 20.57 -10.08
N ASN A 114 -0.56 21.51 -9.18
CA ASN A 114 -1.87 21.69 -8.58
C ASN A 114 -2.32 23.14 -8.64
N PHE A 115 -3.63 23.33 -8.63
CA PHE A 115 -4.24 24.65 -8.56
C PHE A 115 -5.39 24.65 -7.56
N SER A 116 -5.66 25.85 -7.02
CA SER A 116 -6.86 26.17 -6.28
C SER A 116 -7.34 27.52 -6.74
N TRP A 117 -8.64 27.66 -7.02
CA TRP A 117 -9.24 28.88 -7.51
C TRP A 117 -10.61 29.10 -6.85
N SER A 118 -10.76 30.24 -6.18
CA SER A 118 -12.00 30.65 -5.50
C SER A 118 -12.55 31.93 -6.16
N PRO A 119 -13.23 31.78 -7.34
CA PRO A 119 -13.76 32.94 -8.08
C PRO A 119 -14.83 33.72 -7.33
N LYS A 120 -15.50 33.05 -6.39
CA LYS A 120 -16.51 33.61 -5.49
C LYS A 120 -16.41 32.93 -4.13
N SER A 121 -16.86 33.61 -3.08
CA SER A 121 -16.87 33.07 -1.71
C SER A 121 -17.71 31.79 -1.56
N SER A 122 -18.61 31.52 -2.51
CA SER A 122 -19.45 30.33 -2.54
C SER A 122 -18.93 29.20 -3.43
N LEU A 123 -17.82 29.39 -4.16
CA LEU A 123 -17.32 28.40 -5.13
C LEU A 123 -15.82 28.28 -5.03
N ASP A 124 -15.36 27.10 -4.64
CA ASP A 124 -13.96 26.70 -4.67
C ASP A 124 -13.77 25.61 -5.73
N LEU A 125 -12.81 25.82 -6.62
CA LEU A 125 -12.36 24.88 -7.63
C LEU A 125 -10.92 24.49 -7.33
N GLY A 126 -10.59 23.23 -7.50
CA GLY A 126 -9.23 22.76 -7.30
C GLY A 126 -8.93 21.56 -8.16
N GLY A 127 -7.66 21.27 -8.31
CA GLY A 127 -7.25 20.08 -9.04
C GLY A 127 -5.75 19.91 -9.03
N PHE A 128 -5.32 18.73 -9.49
CA PHE A 128 -3.91 18.44 -9.75
C PHE A 128 -3.74 17.53 -10.95
N ALA A 129 -2.59 17.63 -11.56
CA ALA A 129 -2.08 16.68 -12.54
C ALA A 129 -0.71 16.19 -12.09
N ILE A 130 -0.46 14.89 -12.22
CA ILE A 130 0.81 14.25 -11.88
C ILE A 130 1.20 13.36 -13.05
N PHE A 131 2.48 13.41 -13.39
CA PHE A 131 3.14 12.49 -14.31
C PHE A 131 4.39 11.93 -13.64
N SER A 132 4.60 10.62 -13.73
CA SER A 132 5.81 9.95 -13.27
C SER A 132 6.25 8.88 -14.24
N ASN A 133 7.55 8.85 -14.57
CA ASN A 133 8.22 7.73 -15.23
C ASN A 133 9.34 7.27 -14.30
N SER A 134 9.41 5.98 -14.02
CA SER A 134 10.45 5.38 -13.17
C SER A 134 11.01 4.14 -13.87
N ARG A 135 12.33 4.07 -14.00
CA ARG A 135 13.08 2.92 -14.49
C ARG A 135 14.00 2.42 -13.40
N ASN A 136 13.97 1.11 -13.14
CA ASN A 136 14.71 0.52 -12.05
C ASN A 136 15.38 -0.77 -12.50
N ASP A 137 16.66 -0.94 -12.17
CA ASP A 137 17.38 -2.20 -12.25
C ASP A 137 17.47 -2.82 -10.86
N LEU A 138 16.92 -4.00 -10.71
CA LEU A 138 16.92 -4.77 -9.47
C LEU A 138 17.78 -6.02 -9.66
N GLN A 139 18.63 -6.30 -8.70
CA GLN A 139 19.33 -7.56 -8.60
C GLN A 139 19.08 -8.16 -7.23
N VAL A 140 18.58 -9.39 -7.21
CA VAL A 140 18.15 -10.06 -5.98
C VAL A 140 18.64 -11.50 -5.97
N ASN A 141 19.27 -11.91 -4.86
CA ASN A 141 19.54 -13.30 -4.55
C ASN A 141 18.62 -13.73 -3.40
N SER A 142 18.03 -14.91 -3.47
CA SER A 142 17.18 -15.41 -2.39
C SER A 142 17.43 -16.90 -2.14
N SER A 143 17.46 -17.26 -0.86
CA SER A 143 17.45 -18.64 -0.40
C SER A 143 16.16 -18.90 0.35
N ILE A 144 15.42 -19.93 -0.05
CA ILE A 144 14.14 -20.32 0.51
C ILE A 144 14.26 -21.72 1.08
N GLN A 145 14.04 -21.84 2.38
CA GLN A 145 14.02 -23.11 3.08
C GLN A 145 12.59 -23.42 3.51
N TYR A 146 12.07 -24.58 3.09
CA TYR A 146 10.76 -25.01 3.48
C TYR A 146 10.80 -25.66 4.87
N THR A 147 9.92 -25.20 5.76
CA THR A 147 9.95 -25.53 7.20
C THR A 147 9.35 -26.89 7.51
N ASP A 148 8.54 -27.47 6.62
CA ASP A 148 7.94 -28.80 6.79
C ASP A 148 8.54 -29.81 5.80
N ALA A 149 9.51 -30.59 6.28
CA ALA A 149 10.13 -31.66 5.48
C ALA A 149 9.13 -32.76 5.04
N GLY A 150 7.98 -32.90 5.71
CA GLY A 150 6.95 -33.88 5.37
C GLY A 150 6.15 -33.51 4.11
N ILE A 151 6.29 -32.28 3.61
CA ILE A 151 5.63 -31.82 2.38
C ILE A 151 6.43 -32.24 1.13
N GLY A 152 7.74 -32.54 1.29
CA GLY A 152 8.59 -33.00 0.17
C GLY A 152 8.94 -31.90 -0.83
N ILE A 153 8.84 -30.61 -0.45
CA ILE A 153 9.22 -29.49 -1.30
C ILE A 153 10.73 -29.23 -1.15
N PRO A 154 11.51 -29.19 -2.25
CA PRO A 154 12.94 -28.93 -2.17
C PRO A 154 13.23 -27.47 -1.79
N ASN A 155 14.30 -27.24 -1.03
CA ASN A 155 14.81 -25.91 -0.80
C ASN A 155 15.27 -25.27 -2.12
N LYS A 156 15.11 -23.95 -2.23
CA LYS A 156 15.30 -23.22 -3.47
C LYS A 156 16.25 -22.05 -3.29
N GLU A 157 17.24 -21.96 -4.15
CA GLU A 157 18.06 -20.77 -4.32
C GLU A 157 17.71 -20.08 -5.63
N THR A 158 17.64 -18.75 -5.61
CA THR A 158 17.27 -17.97 -6.78
C THR A 158 18.16 -16.75 -6.94
N GLN A 159 18.45 -16.41 -8.19
CA GLN A 159 19.09 -15.17 -8.59
C GLN A 159 18.24 -14.50 -9.64
N SER A 160 17.92 -13.24 -9.48
CA SER A 160 17.12 -12.49 -10.45
C SER A 160 17.74 -11.15 -10.77
N ASN A 161 17.67 -10.79 -12.07
CA ASN A 161 17.91 -9.46 -12.57
C ASN A 161 16.61 -8.99 -13.21
N THR A 162 16.08 -7.89 -12.72
CA THR A 162 14.78 -7.38 -13.13
C THR A 162 14.90 -5.94 -13.57
N PHE A 163 14.48 -5.67 -14.78
CA PHE A 163 14.27 -4.31 -15.29
C PHE A 163 12.79 -3.97 -15.18
N GLN A 164 12.49 -2.83 -14.57
CA GLN A 164 11.12 -2.33 -14.42
C GLN A 164 10.99 -0.94 -15.00
N GLU A 165 10.00 -0.72 -15.84
CA GLU A 165 9.58 0.61 -16.27
C GLU A 165 8.13 0.86 -15.89
N ASN A 166 7.88 1.98 -15.20
CA ASN A 166 6.55 2.37 -14.76
C ASN A 166 6.25 3.79 -15.22
N ASN A 167 5.17 3.95 -15.97
CA ASN A 167 4.60 5.22 -16.38
C ASN A 167 3.30 5.45 -15.66
N LEU A 168 3.09 6.64 -15.09
CA LEU A 168 1.89 7.00 -14.36
C LEU A 168 1.43 8.40 -14.72
N GLY A 169 0.16 8.53 -15.09
CA GLY A 169 -0.57 9.78 -15.21
C GLY A 169 -1.75 9.83 -14.25
N MET A 170 -1.91 10.92 -13.51
CA MET A 170 -3.06 11.16 -12.63
C MET A 170 -3.61 12.55 -12.85
N LEU A 171 -4.94 12.66 -12.85
CA LEU A 171 -5.67 13.92 -12.92
C LEU A 171 -6.78 13.92 -11.88
N LYS A 172 -6.88 14.99 -11.08
CA LYS A 172 -8.01 15.22 -10.17
C LYS A 172 -8.58 16.61 -10.40
N LEU A 173 -9.88 16.71 -10.48
CA LEU A 173 -10.64 17.95 -10.42
C LEU A 173 -11.63 17.87 -9.27
N SER A 174 -11.79 18.97 -8.56
CA SER A 174 -12.72 19.08 -7.43
C SER A 174 -13.43 20.42 -7.43
N THR A 175 -14.68 20.41 -7.00
CA THR A 175 -15.46 21.60 -6.77
C THR A 175 -16.14 21.52 -5.41
N LYS A 176 -16.16 22.64 -4.71
CA LYS A 176 -16.99 22.85 -3.54
C LYS A 176 -17.86 24.07 -3.79
N TYR A 177 -19.16 23.87 -3.76
CA TYR A 177 -20.16 24.90 -3.97
C TYR A 177 -21.04 25.03 -2.74
N GLN A 178 -21.01 26.20 -2.11
CA GLN A 178 -21.78 26.53 -0.90
C GLN A 178 -22.50 27.86 -1.11
N PRO A 179 -23.67 27.84 -1.78
CA PRO A 179 -24.44 29.07 -2.10
C PRO A 179 -24.94 29.80 -0.85
N ASP A 180 -25.21 29.05 0.21
CA ASP A 180 -25.69 29.54 1.50
C ASP A 180 -25.25 28.62 2.66
N ALA A 181 -25.66 28.96 3.89
CA ALA A 181 -25.30 28.20 5.09
C ALA A 181 -25.93 26.79 5.15
N ASN A 182 -26.99 26.57 4.40
CA ASN A 182 -27.81 25.35 4.47
C ASN A 182 -27.46 24.34 3.37
N ASN A 183 -26.77 24.78 2.31
CA ASN A 183 -26.47 23.97 1.13
C ASN A 183 -24.98 23.88 0.89
N GLN A 184 -24.45 22.67 0.80
CA GLN A 184 -23.06 22.40 0.43
C GLN A 184 -22.99 21.22 -0.51
N LEU A 185 -22.43 21.45 -1.69
CA LEU A 185 -22.14 20.42 -2.70
C LEU A 185 -20.62 20.30 -2.86
N GLU A 186 -20.14 19.09 -2.78
CA GLU A 186 -18.74 18.73 -3.12
C GLU A 186 -18.77 17.67 -4.21
N TYR A 187 -18.03 17.89 -5.29
CA TYR A 187 -17.84 16.92 -6.35
C TYR A 187 -16.38 16.79 -6.70
N GLU A 188 -15.93 15.56 -6.82
CA GLU A 188 -14.56 15.25 -7.19
C GLU A 188 -14.56 14.19 -8.30
N ILE A 189 -13.73 14.38 -9.32
CA ILE A 189 -13.41 13.37 -10.31
C ILE A 189 -11.90 13.13 -10.29
N PHE A 190 -11.50 11.88 -10.27
CA PHE A 190 -10.12 11.44 -10.27
C PHE A 190 -9.93 10.38 -11.36
N GLY A 191 -8.93 10.59 -12.22
CA GLY A 191 -8.51 9.64 -13.25
C GLY A 191 -7.06 9.24 -13.05
N GLN A 192 -6.77 7.97 -13.29
CA GLN A 192 -5.43 7.39 -13.28
C GLN A 192 -5.26 6.49 -14.49
N LEU A 193 -4.14 6.66 -15.16
CA LEU A 193 -3.65 5.81 -16.23
C LEU A 193 -2.23 5.39 -15.85
N SER A 194 -1.92 4.11 -15.96
CA SER A 194 -0.55 3.65 -15.77
C SER A 194 -0.18 2.59 -16.81
N GLN A 195 1.10 2.42 -17.01
CA GLN A 195 1.70 1.34 -17.76
C GLN A 195 2.88 0.85 -16.97
N SER A 196 2.92 -0.44 -16.70
CA SER A 196 4.00 -1.12 -16.02
C SER A 196 4.50 -2.24 -16.90
N GLU A 197 5.81 -2.30 -17.08
CA GLU A 197 6.53 -3.35 -17.79
C GLU A 197 7.65 -3.86 -16.90
N GLN A 198 7.78 -5.15 -16.79
CA GLN A 198 8.82 -5.81 -16.02
C GLN A 198 9.41 -6.95 -16.83
N ASP A 199 10.71 -6.84 -17.14
CA ASP A 199 11.53 -7.90 -17.70
C ASP A 199 12.37 -8.53 -16.61
N GLN A 200 12.24 -9.81 -16.39
CA GLN A 200 12.99 -10.52 -15.38
C GLN A 200 13.71 -11.73 -15.95
N ARG A 201 15.03 -11.72 -15.86
CA ARG A 201 15.84 -12.92 -16.02
C ARG A 201 16.08 -13.56 -14.66
N PHE A 202 15.64 -14.80 -14.53
CA PHE A 202 15.59 -15.51 -13.27
C PHE A 202 16.28 -16.84 -13.39
N PHE A 203 17.17 -17.14 -12.45
CA PHE A 203 17.79 -18.46 -12.30
C PHE A 203 17.30 -19.11 -11.01
N SER A 204 16.91 -20.37 -11.07
CA SER A 204 16.47 -21.19 -9.94
C SER A 204 17.30 -22.45 -9.85
N SER A 205 17.72 -22.83 -8.65
CA SER A 205 18.41 -24.13 -8.43
C SER A 205 17.55 -25.35 -8.81
N ILE A 206 16.24 -25.16 -9.03
CA ILE A 206 15.30 -26.22 -9.37
C ILE A 206 14.89 -26.18 -10.84
N ASN A 207 14.50 -24.99 -11.34
CA ASN A 207 13.95 -24.82 -12.68
C ASN A 207 14.93 -24.18 -13.68
N GLN A 208 16.21 -24.02 -13.30
CA GLN A 208 17.28 -23.40 -14.09
C GLN A 208 16.91 -21.97 -14.55
N SER A 209 17.20 -21.62 -15.80
CA SER A 209 16.92 -20.31 -16.39
C SER A 209 15.46 -20.14 -16.80
N ILE A 210 14.89 -18.99 -16.42
CA ILE A 210 13.54 -18.58 -16.79
C ILE A 210 13.58 -17.10 -17.14
N ASP A 211 13.16 -16.73 -18.34
CA ASP A 211 12.91 -15.35 -18.72
C ASP A 211 11.42 -15.04 -18.57
N GLN A 212 11.06 -13.96 -17.87
CA GLN A 212 9.69 -13.57 -17.58
C GLN A 212 9.44 -12.13 -18.03
N ILE A 213 8.26 -11.89 -18.56
CA ILE A 213 7.76 -10.55 -18.89
C ILE A 213 6.40 -10.38 -18.24
N GLU A 214 6.20 -9.25 -17.58
CA GLU A 214 4.91 -8.83 -17.06
C GLU A 214 4.59 -7.44 -17.60
N GLU A 215 3.42 -7.30 -18.19
CA GLU A 215 2.92 -6.02 -18.70
C GLU A 215 1.51 -5.78 -18.18
N VAL A 216 1.20 -4.52 -17.81
CA VAL A 216 -0.15 -4.12 -17.44
C VAL A 216 -0.39 -2.64 -17.75
N THR A 217 -1.58 -2.34 -18.28
CA THR A 217 -2.02 -0.96 -18.59
C THR A 217 -3.32 -0.61 -17.87
N PRO A 218 -3.31 -0.48 -16.54
CA PRO A 218 -4.52 -0.23 -15.78
C PRO A 218 -5.06 1.20 -15.97
N PHE A 219 -6.37 1.27 -16.05
CA PHE A 219 -7.16 2.49 -16.11
C PHE A 219 -8.14 2.55 -14.93
N ASN A 220 -8.21 3.69 -14.26
CA ASN A 220 -9.13 3.89 -13.14
C ASN A 220 -9.73 5.29 -13.18
N VAL A 221 -11.05 5.39 -13.09
CA VAL A 221 -11.78 6.65 -12.87
C VAL A 221 -12.66 6.51 -11.65
N SER A 222 -12.54 7.44 -10.73
CA SER A 222 -13.45 7.55 -9.59
C SER A 222 -14.09 8.91 -9.49
N GLN A 223 -15.38 8.93 -9.17
CA GLN A 223 -16.20 10.13 -8.97
C GLN A 223 -16.80 10.08 -7.59
N ASN A 224 -16.75 11.19 -6.87
CA ASN A 224 -17.33 11.34 -5.54
C ASN A 224 -18.25 12.55 -5.52
N LEU A 225 -19.49 12.36 -5.08
CA LEU A 225 -20.49 13.40 -4.88
C LEU A 225 -20.91 13.40 -3.43
N ASN A 226 -20.82 14.57 -2.76
CA ASN A 226 -21.37 14.78 -1.44
C ASN A 226 -22.25 16.03 -1.46
N TYR A 227 -23.49 15.88 -1.07
CA TYR A 227 -24.41 16.99 -0.94
C TYR A 227 -25.03 17.01 0.46
N TYR A 228 -24.83 18.10 1.16
CA TYR A 228 -25.35 18.33 2.51
C TYR A 228 -26.42 19.40 2.45
N TYR A 229 -27.58 19.10 3.04
CA TYR A 229 -28.72 20.01 3.12
C TYR A 229 -29.24 20.09 4.55
N THR A 230 -29.21 21.28 5.13
CA THR A 230 -29.80 21.60 6.43
C THR A 230 -31.17 22.22 6.23
N LEU A 231 -32.22 21.44 6.41
CA LEU A 231 -33.58 21.93 6.27
C LEU A 231 -33.91 22.92 7.38
N ASP A 232 -33.57 22.55 8.61
CA ASP A 232 -33.70 23.36 9.83
C ASP A 232 -32.74 22.87 10.91
N ASP A 233 -32.75 23.49 12.10
CA ASP A 233 -31.89 23.14 13.24
C ASP A 233 -32.02 21.67 13.73
N LYS A 234 -33.09 20.98 13.29
CA LYS A 234 -33.36 19.60 13.71
C LYS A 234 -33.26 18.57 12.61
N ASN A 235 -33.29 18.99 11.33
CA ASN A 235 -33.40 18.12 10.19
C ASN A 235 -32.23 18.38 9.23
N ILE A 236 -31.34 17.41 9.08
CA ILE A 236 -30.16 17.47 8.20
C ILE A 236 -30.17 16.26 7.28
N PHE A 237 -29.91 16.47 6.01
CA PHE A 237 -29.77 15.42 5.00
C PHE A 237 -28.38 15.43 4.41
N ALA A 238 -27.86 14.25 4.07
CA ALA A 238 -26.66 14.13 3.25
C ALA A 238 -26.87 13.03 2.20
N LEU A 239 -26.54 13.35 0.97
CA LEU A 239 -26.40 12.39 -0.12
C LEU A 239 -24.90 12.23 -0.39
N GLU A 240 -24.41 11.01 -0.27
CA GLU A 240 -23.05 10.66 -0.61
C GLU A 240 -23.08 9.56 -1.69
N ALA A 241 -22.32 9.74 -2.77
CA ALA A 241 -22.22 8.76 -3.83
C ALA A 241 -20.78 8.67 -4.33
N GLN A 242 -20.33 7.46 -4.59
CA GLN A 242 -19.06 7.15 -5.24
C GLN A 242 -19.30 6.23 -6.44
N HIS A 243 -18.71 6.57 -7.57
CA HIS A 243 -18.69 5.72 -8.74
C HIS A 243 -17.24 5.41 -9.11
N VAL A 244 -16.94 4.13 -9.37
CA VAL A 244 -15.60 3.65 -9.72
C VAL A 244 -15.69 2.81 -10.98
N LEU A 245 -14.88 3.16 -11.97
CA LEU A 245 -14.64 2.39 -13.19
C LEU A 245 -13.17 1.97 -13.19
N LYS A 246 -12.91 0.68 -13.39
CA LYS A 246 -11.57 0.11 -13.54
C LYS A 246 -11.53 -0.82 -14.74
N ASP A 247 -10.40 -0.83 -15.44
CA ASP A 247 -10.07 -1.80 -16.48
C ASP A 247 -8.57 -2.12 -16.35
N GLU A 248 -8.23 -3.40 -16.24
CA GLU A 248 -6.86 -3.89 -16.08
C GLU A 248 -6.66 -5.06 -17.05
N ASP A 249 -5.54 -5.07 -17.75
CA ASP A 249 -5.20 -6.04 -18.80
C ASP A 249 -3.81 -6.66 -18.60
N PRO A 250 -3.55 -7.33 -17.45
CA PRO A 250 -2.23 -7.92 -17.22
C PRO A 250 -1.93 -9.06 -18.17
N LEU A 251 -0.74 -8.98 -18.79
CA LEU A 251 -0.10 -10.03 -19.54
C LEU A 251 1.08 -10.57 -18.74
N TYR A 252 1.20 -11.87 -18.64
CA TYR A 252 2.36 -12.58 -18.13
C TYR A 252 2.88 -13.54 -19.20
N ASN A 253 4.19 -13.54 -19.44
CA ASN A 253 4.87 -14.51 -20.29
C ASN A 253 6.06 -15.10 -19.55
N ALA A 254 6.31 -16.39 -19.71
CA ALA A 254 7.48 -17.09 -19.19
C ALA A 254 8.06 -18.03 -20.23
N ILE A 255 9.38 -17.96 -20.41
CA ILE A 255 10.15 -18.89 -21.25
C ILE A 255 11.01 -19.75 -20.31
N LEU A 256 10.68 -21.05 -20.23
CA LEU A 256 11.38 -22.02 -19.39
C LEU A 256 12.33 -22.85 -20.27
N GLU A 257 13.63 -22.66 -20.08
CA GLU A 257 14.67 -23.38 -20.84
C GLU A 257 14.78 -24.85 -20.42
N ASP A 258 14.65 -25.13 -19.12
CA ASP A 258 14.66 -26.50 -18.58
C ASP A 258 13.26 -27.13 -18.63
N LYS A 259 13.00 -27.88 -19.69
CA LYS A 259 11.74 -28.58 -19.90
C LYS A 259 11.49 -29.65 -18.86
N PHE A 260 12.53 -30.44 -18.50
CA PHE A 260 12.38 -31.60 -17.64
C PHE A 260 11.77 -31.28 -16.28
N SER A 261 12.14 -30.14 -15.71
CA SER A 261 11.55 -29.69 -14.43
C SER A 261 10.09 -29.21 -14.54
N TYR A 262 9.57 -29.06 -15.75
CA TYR A 262 8.23 -28.53 -16.03
C TYR A 262 7.32 -29.48 -16.83
N ASP A 263 7.83 -30.60 -17.32
CA ASP A 263 7.10 -31.53 -18.21
C ASP A 263 5.76 -31.99 -17.61
N ASP A 264 5.72 -32.40 -16.34
CA ASP A 264 4.48 -32.79 -15.66
C ASP A 264 3.44 -31.66 -15.60
N THR A 265 3.91 -30.41 -15.45
CA THR A 265 3.02 -29.22 -15.43
C THR A 265 2.54 -28.92 -16.83
N ALA A 266 3.43 -29.01 -17.81
CA ALA A 266 3.11 -28.82 -19.22
C ALA A 266 2.07 -29.81 -19.70
N GLU A 267 2.18 -31.10 -19.30
CA GLU A 267 1.17 -32.12 -19.59
C GLU A 267 -0.19 -31.76 -18.97
N ASN A 268 -0.20 -31.35 -17.69
CA ASN A 268 -1.43 -30.94 -17.01
C ASN A 268 -2.09 -29.69 -17.62
N LEU A 269 -1.29 -28.80 -18.20
CA LEU A 269 -1.74 -27.61 -18.93
C LEU A 269 -2.07 -27.90 -20.39
N GLY A 270 -1.84 -29.14 -20.86
CA GLY A 270 -2.06 -29.54 -22.26
C GLY A 270 -1.12 -28.86 -23.25
N LEU A 271 0.07 -28.40 -22.82
CA LEU A 271 1.05 -27.73 -23.69
C LEU A 271 1.68 -28.72 -24.67
N ASP A 272 2.11 -28.21 -25.82
CA ASP A 272 2.90 -28.97 -26.77
C ASP A 272 4.32 -29.23 -26.23
N GLN A 273 4.60 -30.49 -25.93
CA GLN A 273 5.87 -30.92 -25.33
C GLN A 273 6.98 -31.15 -26.38
N PHE A 274 6.71 -30.99 -27.68
CA PHE A 274 7.73 -31.22 -28.74
C PHE A 274 8.57 -29.96 -29.07
N GLN A 275 8.29 -28.85 -28.41
CA GLN A 275 9.03 -27.59 -28.61
C GLN A 275 10.41 -27.61 -27.94
N SER A 276 11.29 -26.69 -28.31
CA SER A 276 12.66 -26.56 -27.75
C SER A 276 12.66 -26.09 -26.29
N ASN A 277 11.66 -25.28 -25.91
CA ASN A 277 11.40 -24.76 -24.57
C ASN A 277 9.91 -24.64 -24.33
N TYR A 278 9.48 -24.30 -23.13
CA TYR A 278 8.11 -23.89 -22.84
C TYR A 278 8.02 -22.38 -22.80
N ASN A 279 7.41 -21.79 -23.83
CA ASN A 279 7.10 -20.38 -23.91
C ASN A 279 5.59 -20.19 -23.68
N LEU A 280 5.20 -19.95 -22.42
CA LEU A 280 3.81 -19.88 -22.04
C LEU A 280 3.38 -18.49 -21.61
N SER A 281 2.16 -18.14 -21.95
CA SER A 281 1.57 -16.83 -21.68
C SER A 281 0.22 -16.93 -21.00
N GLN A 282 -0.09 -15.95 -20.19
CA GLN A 282 -1.39 -15.72 -19.58
C GLN A 282 -1.85 -14.29 -19.85
N GLU A 283 -2.92 -14.17 -20.62
CA GLU A 283 -3.67 -12.91 -20.72
C GLU A 283 -4.78 -12.90 -19.68
N LYS A 284 -5.01 -11.74 -19.08
CA LYS A 284 -6.12 -11.47 -18.17
C LYS A 284 -6.75 -10.14 -18.51
N ARG A 285 -8.05 -10.00 -18.26
CA ARG A 285 -8.73 -8.70 -18.25
C ARG A 285 -9.70 -8.64 -17.09
N VAL A 286 -9.57 -7.60 -16.28
CA VAL A 286 -10.44 -7.36 -15.12
C VAL A 286 -11.13 -6.02 -15.30
N GLN A 287 -12.44 -6.03 -15.43
CA GLN A 287 -13.25 -4.83 -15.55
C GLN A 287 -14.17 -4.71 -14.35
N SER A 288 -14.24 -3.52 -13.76
CA SER A 288 -15.09 -3.24 -12.61
C SER A 288 -15.83 -1.92 -12.78
N ASN A 289 -17.15 -1.96 -12.56
CA ASN A 289 -18.02 -0.80 -12.51
C ASN A 289 -18.81 -0.86 -11.22
N GLN A 290 -18.54 0.06 -10.27
CA GLN A 290 -19.20 0.06 -8.97
C GLN A 290 -19.78 1.43 -8.65
N LEU A 291 -21.04 1.43 -8.22
CA LEU A 291 -21.72 2.56 -7.62
C LEU A 291 -22.01 2.25 -6.15
N ASP A 292 -21.60 3.14 -5.28
CA ASP A 292 -21.89 3.13 -3.85
C ASP A 292 -22.57 4.46 -3.49
N ALA A 293 -23.82 4.40 -3.04
CA ALA A 293 -24.60 5.58 -2.75
C ALA A 293 -25.41 5.42 -1.46
N LYS A 294 -25.49 6.49 -0.68
CA LYS A 294 -26.31 6.53 0.53
C LYS A 294 -26.94 7.90 0.75
N LEU A 295 -28.12 7.87 1.33
CA LEU A 295 -28.85 9.02 1.85
C LEU A 295 -28.94 8.89 3.37
N ASP A 296 -28.35 9.83 4.06
CA ASP A 296 -28.44 9.97 5.51
C ASP A 296 -29.44 11.06 5.89
N TYR A 297 -30.28 10.78 6.89
CA TYR A 297 -31.15 11.75 7.53
C TYR A 297 -30.90 11.80 9.03
N TRP A 298 -30.45 12.95 9.52
CA TRP A 298 -30.28 13.19 10.95
C TRP A 298 -31.47 13.96 11.50
N ARG A 299 -32.12 13.38 12.52
CA ARG A 299 -33.11 14.03 13.36
C ARG A 299 -32.46 14.42 14.68
N ILE A 300 -32.27 15.71 14.89
CA ILE A 300 -31.72 16.24 16.15
C ILE A 300 -32.89 16.29 17.15
N LEU A 301 -32.83 15.44 18.18
CA LEU A 301 -33.84 15.37 19.24
C LEU A 301 -33.65 16.51 20.25
N ASN A 302 -32.36 16.70 20.64
CA ASN A 302 -31.93 17.78 21.52
C ASN A 302 -30.41 17.98 21.39
N LYS A 303 -29.80 18.91 22.16
CA LYS A 303 -28.38 19.20 22.15
C LYS A 303 -27.46 18.01 22.49
N LYS A 304 -28.04 16.94 23.05
CA LYS A 304 -27.28 15.77 23.54
C LYS A 304 -27.59 14.49 22.76
N SER A 305 -28.66 14.47 21.94
CA SER A 305 -29.07 13.27 21.22
C SER A 305 -29.58 13.53 19.85
N ASN A 306 -29.28 12.63 18.94
CA ASN A 306 -29.82 12.59 17.59
C ASN A 306 -30.00 11.13 17.11
N LEU A 307 -30.89 10.99 16.14
CA LEU A 307 -31.09 9.77 15.36
C LEU A 307 -30.54 10.02 13.96
N ASN A 308 -29.87 9.03 13.41
CA ASN A 308 -29.46 8.99 12.01
C ASN A 308 -30.10 7.78 11.35
N PHE A 309 -30.81 8.01 10.27
CA PHE A 309 -31.37 7.01 9.39
C PHE A 309 -30.59 7.02 8.09
N THR A 310 -30.12 5.87 7.66
CA THR A 310 -29.36 5.70 6.42
C THR A 310 -30.12 4.77 5.49
N LEU A 311 -30.33 5.19 4.26
CA LEU A 311 -30.73 4.33 3.14
C LEU A 311 -29.58 4.29 2.15
N GLY A 312 -29.09 3.11 1.80
CA GLY A 312 -27.97 3.03 0.87
C GLY A 312 -28.02 1.81 -0.01
N THR A 313 -27.20 1.85 -1.05
CA THR A 313 -27.02 0.75 -2.00
C THR A 313 -25.59 0.69 -2.48
N ILE A 314 -25.10 -0.54 -2.71
CA ILE A 314 -23.88 -0.81 -3.46
C ILE A 314 -24.28 -1.66 -4.65
N PHE A 315 -23.92 -1.22 -5.83
CA PHE A 315 -24.06 -1.98 -7.07
C PHE A 315 -22.68 -2.17 -7.67
N SER A 316 -22.29 -3.41 -7.93
CA SER A 316 -21.01 -3.74 -8.56
C SER A 316 -21.24 -4.72 -9.71
N HIS A 317 -20.68 -4.40 -10.86
CA HIS A 317 -20.60 -5.28 -12.02
C HIS A 317 -19.13 -5.48 -12.38
N GLN A 318 -18.66 -6.70 -12.28
CA GLN A 318 -17.28 -7.07 -12.54
C GLN A 318 -17.24 -8.14 -13.62
N LYS A 319 -16.22 -8.07 -14.48
CA LYS A 319 -15.92 -9.10 -15.47
C LYS A 319 -14.49 -9.55 -15.30
N PHE A 320 -14.25 -10.82 -15.49
CA PHE A 320 -12.92 -11.41 -15.52
C PHE A 320 -12.86 -12.38 -16.69
N ASP A 321 -11.96 -12.07 -17.62
CA ASP A 321 -11.62 -12.94 -18.74
C ASP A 321 -10.14 -13.31 -18.62
N SER A 322 -9.79 -14.58 -18.92
CA SER A 322 -8.40 -15.02 -18.93
C SER A 322 -8.19 -16.18 -19.87
N ASN A 323 -7.00 -16.28 -20.45
CA ASN A 323 -6.59 -17.35 -21.34
C ASN A 323 -5.11 -17.69 -21.16
N ILE A 324 -4.77 -18.99 -21.08
CA ILE A 324 -3.40 -19.51 -21.11
C ILE A 324 -3.14 -20.03 -22.52
N PHE A 325 -1.99 -19.67 -23.10
CA PHE A 325 -1.56 -20.16 -24.40
C PHE A 325 -0.03 -20.31 -24.46
N GLN A 326 0.44 -21.04 -25.46
CA GLN A 326 1.87 -21.27 -25.71
C GLN A 326 2.29 -20.70 -27.04
N PHE A 327 3.47 -20.10 -27.12
CA PHE A 327 4.15 -19.81 -28.38
C PHE A 327 5.01 -21.00 -28.77
N LEU A 328 4.80 -21.51 -30.00
CA LEU A 328 5.61 -22.58 -30.55
C LEU A 328 6.92 -22.06 -31.14
N ASP A 329 7.87 -22.96 -31.42
CA ASP A 329 9.19 -22.64 -31.99
C ASP A 329 9.10 -21.92 -33.36
N ASP A 330 8.02 -22.12 -34.10
CA ASP A 330 7.76 -21.43 -35.37
C ASP A 330 7.08 -20.07 -35.22
N GLY A 331 6.82 -19.64 -33.97
CA GLY A 331 6.15 -18.40 -33.62
C GLY A 331 4.63 -18.43 -33.69
N SER A 332 4.04 -19.59 -34.00
CA SER A 332 2.58 -19.75 -33.98
C SER A 332 2.06 -19.87 -32.54
N LEU A 333 0.78 -19.51 -32.37
CA LEU A 333 0.08 -19.68 -31.09
C LEU A 333 -0.53 -21.07 -31.01
N TYR A 334 -0.32 -21.73 -29.88
CA TYR A 334 -0.97 -22.98 -29.52
C TYR A 334 -1.86 -22.73 -28.30
N ASP A 335 -3.15 -22.92 -28.53
CA ASP A 335 -4.18 -22.76 -27.50
C ASP A 335 -4.55 -24.17 -27.04
N SER A 336 -4.10 -24.55 -25.86
CA SER A 336 -4.33 -25.87 -25.31
C SER A 336 -5.67 -25.87 -24.61
N SER A 337 -6.57 -26.81 -25.00
CA SER A 337 -7.73 -27.13 -24.14
C SER A 337 -7.47 -28.49 -23.51
N PRO A 338 -7.00 -28.51 -22.24
CA PRO A 338 -6.90 -29.79 -21.51
C PRO A 338 -8.28 -30.47 -21.48
N THR A 339 -8.29 -31.76 -21.60
CA THR A 339 -9.55 -32.55 -21.75
C THR A 339 -10.49 -32.45 -20.55
N ASP A 340 -9.97 -32.06 -19.37
CA ASP A 340 -10.72 -32.07 -18.12
C ASP A 340 -10.78 -30.72 -17.37
N VAL A 341 -9.95 -29.74 -17.71
CA VAL A 341 -9.90 -28.41 -17.05
C VAL A 341 -9.77 -27.34 -18.11
N SER A 342 -10.61 -26.32 -18.08
CA SER A 342 -10.51 -25.16 -18.97
C SER A 342 -9.34 -24.28 -18.55
N ASP A 343 -8.55 -23.84 -19.51
CA ASP A 343 -7.51 -22.82 -19.41
C ASP A 343 -8.04 -21.41 -19.73
N VAL A 344 -9.33 -21.33 -20.09
CA VAL A 344 -10.05 -20.10 -20.38
C VAL A 344 -11.04 -19.79 -19.27
N ASN A 345 -11.17 -18.52 -18.90
CA ASN A 345 -12.21 -18.05 -18.00
C ASN A 345 -12.96 -16.88 -18.63
N SER A 346 -14.29 -16.87 -18.41
CA SER A 346 -15.14 -15.72 -18.73
C SER A 346 -16.23 -15.61 -17.66
N ILE A 347 -16.12 -14.59 -16.81
CA ILE A 347 -16.97 -14.38 -15.64
C ILE A 347 -17.72 -13.06 -15.78
N ASP A 348 -19.03 -13.09 -15.61
CA ASP A 348 -19.90 -11.92 -15.38
C ASP A 348 -20.42 -12.00 -13.94
N TYR A 349 -19.89 -11.12 -13.08
CA TYR A 349 -20.22 -11.07 -11.65
C TYR A 349 -20.99 -9.80 -11.33
N ARG A 350 -22.20 -9.94 -10.80
CA ARG A 350 -23.07 -8.82 -10.39
C ARG A 350 -23.41 -8.96 -8.92
N PHE A 351 -23.17 -7.88 -8.23
CA PHE A 351 -23.43 -7.74 -6.80
C PHE A 351 -24.30 -6.54 -6.53
N THR A 352 -25.31 -6.74 -5.67
CA THR A 352 -26.16 -5.64 -5.18
C THR A 352 -26.34 -5.80 -3.67
N ASP A 353 -26.11 -4.74 -2.93
CA ASP A 353 -26.46 -4.58 -1.52
C ASP A 353 -27.42 -3.42 -1.39
N LEU A 354 -28.60 -3.66 -0.83
CA LEU A 354 -29.55 -2.62 -0.43
C LEU A 354 -29.65 -2.65 1.09
N TYR A 355 -29.41 -1.52 1.76
CA TYR A 355 -29.38 -1.49 3.20
C TYR A 355 -30.10 -0.30 3.84
N LEU A 356 -30.61 -0.56 5.05
CA LEU A 356 -31.19 0.44 5.95
C LEU A 356 -30.39 0.43 7.25
N GLY A 357 -29.92 1.60 7.67
CA GLY A 357 -29.19 1.80 8.92
C GLY A 357 -29.93 2.70 9.90
N LEU A 358 -29.76 2.43 11.17
CA LEU A 358 -30.24 3.27 12.27
C LEU A 358 -29.15 3.43 13.32
N HIS A 359 -28.78 4.67 13.62
CA HIS A 359 -27.85 5.01 14.69
C HIS A 359 -28.49 5.99 15.66
N TYR A 360 -28.28 5.77 16.95
CA TYR A 360 -28.71 6.67 18.01
C TYR A 360 -27.51 7.23 18.75
N ARG A 361 -27.26 8.52 18.62
CA ARG A 361 -26.17 9.19 19.33
C ARG A 361 -26.69 9.81 20.61
N LEU A 362 -26.07 9.48 21.75
CA LEU A 362 -26.35 10.02 23.07
C LEU A 362 -25.06 10.57 23.72
N LYS A 363 -25.09 11.84 24.14
CA LYS A 363 -24.02 12.46 24.93
C LYS A 363 -24.47 12.59 26.38
N THR A 364 -23.76 11.92 27.30
CA THR A 364 -24.02 11.97 28.73
C THR A 364 -22.72 12.10 29.53
N GLY A 365 -22.56 13.22 30.25
CA GLY A 365 -21.32 13.53 30.95
C GLY A 365 -20.12 13.55 30.00
N ILE A 366 -19.13 12.73 30.27
CA ILE A 366 -17.92 12.56 29.47
C ILE A 366 -18.09 11.58 28.31
N PHE A 367 -19.22 10.85 28.25
CA PHE A 367 -19.48 9.82 27.25
C PHE A 367 -20.29 10.35 26.09
N THR A 368 -19.90 9.96 24.87
CA THR A 368 -20.76 10.02 23.68
C THR A 368 -20.86 8.58 23.17
N ILE A 369 -22.07 8.02 23.19
CA ILE A 369 -22.34 6.62 22.84
C ILE A 369 -23.21 6.64 21.59
N THR A 370 -22.83 5.90 20.57
CA THR A 370 -23.56 5.77 19.31
C THR A 370 -23.70 4.29 18.96
N PRO A 371 -24.69 3.56 19.51
CA PRO A 371 -25.08 2.27 18.98
C PRO A 371 -25.72 2.41 17.61
N GLY A 372 -25.47 1.43 16.75
CA GLY A 372 -26.02 1.34 15.42
C GLY A 372 -26.34 -0.10 15.03
N ILE A 373 -27.22 -0.22 14.07
CA ILE A 373 -27.55 -1.46 13.39
C ILE A 373 -27.92 -1.17 11.95
N SER A 374 -27.44 -1.97 11.02
CA SER A 374 -27.90 -1.94 9.63
C SER A 374 -28.44 -3.31 9.21
N GLY A 375 -29.52 -3.28 8.43
CA GLY A 375 -30.09 -4.46 7.80
C GLY A 375 -29.80 -4.42 6.31
N HIS A 376 -29.26 -5.50 5.76
CA HIS A 376 -28.76 -5.62 4.40
C HIS A 376 -29.47 -6.73 3.65
N VAL A 377 -29.84 -6.45 2.41
CA VAL A 377 -30.34 -7.44 1.44
C VAL A 377 -29.32 -7.56 0.32
N TYR A 378 -28.68 -8.72 0.26
CA TYR A 378 -27.68 -9.02 -0.75
C TYR A 378 -28.27 -9.84 -1.89
N ASN A 379 -27.87 -9.49 -3.11
CA ASN A 379 -28.10 -10.30 -4.31
C ASN A 379 -26.78 -10.45 -5.04
N VAL A 380 -26.34 -11.69 -5.21
CA VAL A 380 -25.08 -12.06 -5.86
C VAL A 380 -25.39 -12.98 -7.04
N ASN A 381 -24.87 -12.63 -8.21
CA ASN A 381 -25.00 -13.43 -9.41
C ASN A 381 -23.62 -13.61 -10.04
N ASN A 382 -23.20 -14.85 -10.21
CA ASN A 382 -21.98 -15.25 -10.90
C ASN A 382 -22.37 -16.09 -12.11
N THR A 383 -21.97 -15.70 -13.31
CA THR A 383 -22.24 -16.42 -14.55
C THR A 383 -20.93 -16.77 -15.24
N GLN A 384 -20.70 -18.06 -15.51
CA GLN A 384 -19.52 -18.57 -16.20
C GLN A 384 -19.95 -19.66 -17.17
N PHE A 385 -19.48 -19.61 -18.41
CA PHE A 385 -19.76 -20.63 -19.44
C PHE A 385 -21.26 -21.00 -19.55
N GLY A 386 -22.12 -19.98 -19.36
CA GLY A 386 -23.58 -20.18 -19.38
C GLY A 386 -24.18 -20.78 -18.09
N GLN A 387 -23.35 -21.16 -17.12
CA GLN A 387 -23.81 -21.62 -15.81
C GLN A 387 -23.97 -20.39 -14.90
N LYS A 388 -25.08 -20.33 -14.18
CA LYS A 388 -25.39 -19.21 -13.27
C LYS A 388 -25.49 -19.72 -11.84
N ALA A 389 -24.65 -19.17 -10.96
CA ALA A 389 -24.77 -19.30 -9.52
C ALA A 389 -25.39 -18.01 -8.95
N THR A 390 -26.46 -18.15 -8.17
CA THR A 390 -27.17 -17.01 -7.54
C THR A 390 -27.27 -17.24 -6.06
N ASP A 391 -26.93 -16.22 -5.27
CA ASP A 391 -27.09 -16.23 -3.83
C ASP A 391 -27.84 -14.96 -3.38
N ASN A 392 -28.89 -15.16 -2.56
CA ASN A 392 -29.71 -14.08 -2.01
C ASN A 392 -29.85 -14.30 -0.51
N PHE A 393 -29.38 -13.36 0.28
CA PHE A 393 -29.44 -13.48 1.72
C PHE A 393 -29.63 -12.13 2.40
N PHE A 394 -29.98 -12.20 3.69
CA PHE A 394 -30.18 -11.04 4.54
C PHE A 394 -29.24 -11.09 5.74
N ARG A 395 -28.70 -9.92 6.15
CA ARG A 395 -27.85 -9.82 7.34
C ARG A 395 -28.19 -8.57 8.16
N PHE A 396 -28.05 -8.71 9.48
CA PHE A 396 -27.96 -7.58 10.40
C PHE A 396 -26.53 -7.37 10.81
N LEU A 397 -26.03 -6.15 10.66
CA LEU A 397 -24.67 -5.76 11.01
C LEU A 397 -24.72 -4.71 12.12
N PRO A 398 -24.50 -5.10 13.39
CA PRO A 398 -24.44 -4.18 14.51
C PRO A 398 -23.12 -3.43 14.55
N ASP A 399 -23.16 -2.18 15.01
CA ASP A 399 -22.00 -1.37 15.31
C ASP A 399 -22.17 -0.55 16.60
N LEU A 400 -21.05 -0.11 17.16
CA LEU A 400 -21.04 0.72 18.37
C LEU A 400 -19.82 1.65 18.34
N ASN A 401 -20.06 2.94 18.49
CA ASN A 401 -18.99 3.92 18.74
C ASN A 401 -19.18 4.55 20.11
N VAL A 402 -18.13 4.54 20.94
CA VAL A 402 -18.08 5.15 22.27
C VAL A 402 -16.89 6.09 22.38
N ILE A 403 -17.15 7.38 22.52
CA ILE A 403 -16.14 8.40 22.76
C ILE A 403 -16.20 8.82 24.23
N VAL A 404 -15.08 8.70 24.94
CA VAL A 404 -14.92 9.14 26.32
C VAL A 404 -13.99 10.34 26.36
N GLN A 405 -14.54 11.53 26.62
CA GLN A 405 -13.77 12.77 26.75
C GLN A 405 -13.33 12.95 28.20
N LEU A 406 -12.18 12.35 28.58
CA LEU A 406 -11.65 12.39 29.96
C LEU A 406 -11.27 13.81 30.36
N LYS A 407 -10.60 14.54 29.46
CA LYS A 407 -10.28 15.97 29.54
C LYS A 407 -10.42 16.61 28.18
N LYS A 408 -10.37 17.94 28.07
CA LYS A 408 -10.39 18.63 26.76
C LYS A 408 -9.29 18.15 25.81
N SER A 409 -8.16 17.70 26.34
CA SER A 409 -6.98 17.21 25.61
C SER A 409 -6.75 15.70 25.73
N GLU A 410 -7.75 14.95 26.24
CA GLU A 410 -7.60 13.53 26.52
C GLU A 410 -8.87 12.79 26.15
N THR A 411 -8.76 11.92 25.15
CA THR A 411 -9.91 11.21 24.55
C THR A 411 -9.58 9.73 24.40
N LEU A 412 -10.56 8.90 24.74
CA LEU A 412 -10.60 7.47 24.42
C LEU A 412 -11.75 7.23 23.46
N ASN A 413 -11.50 6.53 22.37
CA ASN A 413 -12.49 6.15 21.37
C ASN A 413 -12.49 4.62 21.19
N LEU A 414 -13.61 3.98 21.47
CA LEU A 414 -13.87 2.58 21.21
C LEU A 414 -14.84 2.48 20.02
N ASN A 415 -14.49 1.67 19.05
CA ASN A 415 -15.32 1.38 17.88
C ASN A 415 -15.41 -0.13 17.71
N TYR A 416 -16.62 -0.65 17.62
CA TYR A 416 -16.93 -2.02 17.26
C TYR A 416 -17.81 -2.02 16.02
N ARG A 417 -17.54 -2.94 15.09
CA ARG A 417 -18.45 -3.20 13.96
C ARG A 417 -18.34 -4.64 13.48
N MET A 418 -19.45 -5.18 13.07
CA MET A 418 -19.54 -6.40 12.28
C MET A 418 -19.48 -6.03 10.80
N GLN A 419 -18.73 -6.77 10.01
CA GLN A 419 -18.48 -6.46 8.60
C GLN A 419 -18.57 -7.70 7.73
N THR A 420 -19.24 -7.56 6.59
CA THR A 420 -19.29 -8.56 5.52
C THR A 420 -18.31 -8.18 4.41
N GLN A 421 -17.51 -9.13 3.96
CA GLN A 421 -16.49 -8.92 2.93
C GLN A 421 -16.73 -9.87 1.76
N PHE A 422 -16.80 -9.30 0.55
CA PHE A 422 -16.90 -10.02 -0.71
C PHE A 422 -15.53 -10.08 -1.38
N THR A 423 -15.23 -11.23 -1.99
CA THR A 423 -13.93 -11.50 -2.59
C THR A 423 -13.78 -10.85 -3.96
N ASP A 424 -12.58 -10.88 -4.50
CA ASP A 424 -12.25 -10.50 -5.87
C ASP A 424 -12.89 -11.44 -6.89
N VAL A 425 -13.28 -10.91 -8.06
CA VAL A 425 -13.96 -11.67 -9.12
C VAL A 425 -13.11 -12.82 -9.65
N SER A 426 -11.79 -12.70 -9.68
CA SER A 426 -10.87 -13.74 -10.13
C SER A 426 -10.94 -15.01 -9.27
N ASN A 427 -11.31 -14.89 -7.97
CA ASN A 427 -11.47 -16.04 -7.08
C ASN A 427 -12.64 -16.97 -7.45
N PHE A 428 -13.51 -16.54 -8.33
CA PHE A 428 -14.60 -17.38 -8.86
C PHE A 428 -14.21 -18.13 -10.13
N ALA A 429 -13.02 -17.91 -10.71
CA ALA A 429 -12.57 -18.50 -11.97
C ALA A 429 -12.49 -20.01 -11.89
N SER A 430 -13.40 -20.75 -12.57
CA SER A 430 -13.43 -22.21 -12.55
C SER A 430 -12.32 -22.86 -13.38
N GLY A 431 -11.81 -22.15 -14.39
CA GLY A 431 -10.66 -22.57 -15.18
C GLY A 431 -9.34 -22.22 -14.50
N LEU A 432 -8.25 -22.74 -15.04
CA LEU A 432 -6.90 -22.44 -14.56
C LEU A 432 -6.50 -20.99 -14.88
N VAL A 433 -5.74 -20.41 -13.97
CA VAL A 433 -5.10 -19.09 -14.11
C VAL A 433 -3.64 -19.25 -13.71
N LEU A 434 -2.74 -18.86 -14.58
CA LEU A 434 -1.31 -18.84 -14.32
C LEU A 434 -0.95 -17.49 -13.68
N ASN A 435 -0.62 -17.49 -12.39
CA ASN A 435 -0.16 -16.28 -11.72
C ASN A 435 1.32 -16.01 -11.98
N ASN A 436 2.12 -17.06 -12.06
CA ASN A 436 3.48 -17.11 -12.56
C ASN A 436 3.85 -18.57 -12.86
N TYR A 437 5.03 -18.82 -13.42
CA TYR A 437 5.46 -20.14 -13.87
C TYR A 437 5.31 -21.28 -12.84
N ASN A 438 5.34 -20.99 -11.53
CA ASN A 438 5.24 -21.98 -10.46
C ASN A 438 3.98 -21.81 -9.59
N SER A 439 3.02 -21.00 -10.00
CA SER A 439 1.82 -20.71 -9.22
C SER A 439 0.58 -20.67 -10.10
N LEU A 440 -0.07 -21.81 -10.19
CA LEU A 440 -1.36 -21.98 -10.81
C LEU A 440 -2.48 -21.72 -9.79
N PHE A 441 -3.60 -21.27 -10.28
CA PHE A 441 -4.76 -20.96 -9.48
C PHE A 441 -6.02 -21.49 -10.20
N SER A 442 -6.93 -22.10 -9.44
CA SER A 442 -8.26 -22.45 -9.88
C SER A 442 -9.23 -21.94 -8.83
N GLY A 443 -10.10 -21.03 -9.19
CA GLY A 443 -11.05 -20.42 -8.27
C GLY A 443 -12.22 -21.36 -7.92
N ASN A 444 -13.19 -20.80 -7.22
CA ASN A 444 -14.38 -21.52 -6.80
C ASN A 444 -15.63 -20.68 -7.05
N PRO A 445 -16.50 -21.09 -8.01
CA PRO A 445 -17.71 -20.33 -8.35
C PRO A 445 -18.74 -20.20 -7.21
N TYR A 446 -18.62 -21.02 -6.16
CA TYR A 446 -19.55 -21.10 -5.05
C TYR A 446 -19.03 -20.46 -3.75
N LEU A 447 -18.04 -19.58 -3.85
CA LEU A 447 -17.54 -18.85 -2.68
C LEU A 447 -18.60 -17.95 -2.08
N GLU A 448 -18.78 -18.07 -0.77
CA GLU A 448 -19.59 -17.20 0.03
C GLU A 448 -18.76 -16.01 0.58
N ASN A 449 -19.44 -14.98 1.07
CA ASN A 449 -18.78 -13.84 1.69
C ASN A 449 -18.15 -14.19 3.04
N ALA A 450 -17.07 -13.51 3.37
CA ALA A 450 -16.49 -13.57 4.70
C ALA A 450 -17.20 -12.62 5.68
N LEU A 451 -17.21 -12.99 6.96
CA LEU A 451 -17.80 -12.21 8.04
C LEU A 451 -16.75 -11.94 9.12
N SER A 452 -16.67 -10.70 9.62
CA SER A 452 -15.69 -10.34 10.63
C SER A 452 -16.23 -9.41 11.71
N HIS A 453 -15.67 -9.56 12.91
CA HIS A 453 -15.83 -8.64 14.03
C HIS A 453 -14.57 -7.77 14.13
N ASN A 454 -14.75 -6.46 14.11
CA ASN A 454 -13.69 -5.48 14.20
C ASN A 454 -13.86 -4.64 15.46
N VAL A 455 -12.85 -4.63 16.32
CA VAL A 455 -12.79 -3.77 17.51
C VAL A 455 -11.59 -2.86 17.39
N SER A 456 -11.78 -1.56 17.54
CA SER A 456 -10.66 -0.61 17.61
C SER A 456 -10.80 0.29 18.83
N LEU A 457 -9.68 0.50 19.52
CA LEU A 457 -9.56 1.37 20.67
C LEU A 457 -8.43 2.36 20.42
N PHE A 458 -8.73 3.65 20.52
CA PHE A 458 -7.77 4.73 20.35
C PHE A 458 -7.76 5.59 21.60
N TYR A 459 -6.58 5.81 22.14
CA TYR A 459 -6.35 6.75 23.24
C TYR A 459 -5.39 7.84 22.78
N TYR A 460 -5.77 9.08 23.03
CA TYR A 460 -4.95 10.24 22.75
C TYR A 460 -4.96 11.19 23.95
N SER A 461 -3.77 11.63 24.35
CA SER A 461 -3.59 12.65 25.40
C SER A 461 -2.47 13.62 25.00
N PHE A 462 -2.76 14.90 25.12
CA PHE A 462 -1.78 15.96 24.86
C PHE A 462 -1.77 16.99 25.99
N ASN A 463 -0.58 17.27 26.54
CA ASN A 463 -0.37 18.29 27.55
C ASN A 463 0.55 19.38 27.03
N MET A 464 -0.01 20.59 26.83
CA MET A 464 0.74 21.74 26.29
C MET A 464 1.77 22.29 27.28
N PHE A 465 1.57 22.14 28.59
CA PHE A 465 2.44 22.73 29.62
C PHE A 465 3.78 22.01 29.74
N ASN A 466 3.77 20.69 29.59
CA ASN A 466 4.98 19.86 29.68
C ASN A 466 5.33 19.17 28.35
N TYR A 467 4.64 19.56 27.25
CA TYR A 467 4.83 19.00 25.90
C TYR A 467 4.82 17.47 25.86
N THR A 468 3.94 16.87 26.68
CA THR A 468 3.75 15.42 26.68
C THR A 468 2.64 15.04 25.71
N ASN A 469 2.92 14.08 24.84
CA ASN A 469 1.97 13.47 23.92
C ASN A 469 1.97 11.95 24.15
N VAL A 470 0.79 11.40 24.40
CA VAL A 470 0.58 9.97 24.52
C VAL A 470 -0.46 9.54 23.50
N PHE A 471 -0.11 8.52 22.74
CA PHE A 471 -1.01 7.87 21.80
C PHE A 471 -0.95 6.37 22.05
N ALA A 472 -2.11 5.71 22.09
CA ALA A 472 -2.19 4.26 22.08
C ALA A 472 -3.34 3.84 21.16
N SER A 473 -3.16 2.74 20.45
CA SER A 473 -4.19 2.12 19.64
C SER A 473 -4.16 0.60 19.79
N LEU A 474 -5.32 0.00 19.75
CA LEU A 474 -5.53 -1.43 19.66
C LEU A 474 -6.56 -1.69 18.58
N ASN A 475 -6.22 -2.54 17.61
CA ASN A 475 -7.15 -3.03 16.61
C ASN A 475 -7.18 -4.56 16.72
N TYR A 476 -8.35 -5.12 16.90
CA TYR A 476 -8.60 -6.55 16.93
C TYR A 476 -9.60 -6.89 15.83
N ASN A 477 -9.27 -7.88 15.04
CA ASN A 477 -10.14 -8.46 14.01
C ASN A 477 -10.27 -9.96 14.26
N LYS A 478 -11.51 -10.44 14.22
CA LYS A 478 -11.83 -11.87 14.16
C LYS A 478 -12.67 -12.13 12.94
N SER A 479 -12.10 -12.87 11.99
CA SER A 479 -12.78 -13.28 10.78
C SER A 479 -13.39 -14.66 10.98
N ILE A 480 -14.71 -14.73 10.84
CA ILE A 480 -15.50 -15.95 10.82
C ILE A 480 -15.92 -16.17 9.36
N ASP A 481 -16.09 -17.43 8.94
CA ASP A 481 -16.42 -17.77 7.54
C ASP A 481 -15.42 -17.14 6.54
N ASN A 482 -14.14 -17.28 6.84
CA ASN A 482 -13.09 -16.67 6.06
C ASN A 482 -12.84 -17.42 4.74
N ILE A 483 -12.55 -16.69 3.66
CA ILE A 483 -12.08 -17.29 2.42
C ILE A 483 -10.59 -17.59 2.57
N ARG A 484 -10.21 -18.86 2.47
CA ARG A 484 -8.85 -19.36 2.55
C ARG A 484 -8.48 -20.09 1.28
N THR A 485 -7.19 -20.16 1.01
CA THR A 485 -6.66 -20.87 -0.15
C THR A 485 -6.01 -22.15 0.31
N GLN A 486 -6.40 -23.25 -0.30
CA GLN A 486 -5.72 -24.53 -0.21
C GLN A 486 -4.67 -24.58 -1.30
N SER A 487 -3.44 -24.97 -0.96
CA SER A 487 -2.34 -25.13 -1.90
C SER A 487 -1.89 -26.59 -1.95
N VAL A 488 -1.77 -27.12 -3.15
CA VAL A 488 -1.23 -28.45 -3.41
C VAL A 488 0.02 -28.29 -4.27
N PHE A 489 1.15 -28.76 -3.77
CA PHE A 489 2.41 -28.77 -4.51
C PHE A 489 2.56 -30.06 -5.30
N GLN A 490 3.12 -29.97 -6.48
CA GLN A 490 3.55 -31.13 -7.26
C GLN A 490 4.67 -31.87 -6.52
N PRO A 491 4.66 -33.21 -6.47
CA PRO A 491 5.71 -33.99 -5.79
C PRO A 491 7.10 -33.65 -6.35
N GLY A 492 8.05 -33.34 -5.47
CA GLY A 492 9.43 -33.01 -5.86
C GLY A 492 9.61 -31.66 -6.54
N SER A 493 8.58 -30.81 -6.60
CA SER A 493 8.57 -29.53 -7.30
C SER A 493 8.18 -28.37 -6.38
N VAL A 494 8.48 -27.14 -6.81
CA VAL A 494 7.98 -25.91 -6.21
C VAL A 494 6.70 -25.40 -6.87
N ILE A 495 6.19 -26.10 -7.88
CA ILE A 495 4.98 -25.74 -8.61
C ILE A 495 3.76 -26.13 -7.77
N ARG A 496 2.84 -25.18 -7.63
CA ARG A 496 1.65 -25.36 -6.82
C ARG A 496 0.37 -24.97 -7.56
N VAL A 497 -0.69 -25.68 -7.26
CA VAL A 497 -2.06 -25.28 -7.61
C VAL A 497 -2.75 -24.81 -6.35
N SER A 498 -3.40 -23.66 -6.42
CA SER A 498 -4.10 -23.04 -5.30
C SER A 498 -5.57 -22.86 -5.60
N THR A 499 -6.46 -23.22 -4.64
CA THR A 499 -7.91 -23.10 -4.79
C THR A 499 -8.52 -22.43 -3.56
N PRO A 500 -9.33 -21.37 -3.71
CA PRO A 500 -10.00 -20.72 -2.61
C PRO A 500 -11.23 -21.51 -2.17
N PHE A 501 -11.53 -21.47 -0.86
CA PHE A 501 -12.72 -22.06 -0.27
C PHE A 501 -13.12 -21.31 1.01
N ASN A 502 -14.37 -21.49 1.43
CA ASN A 502 -14.85 -20.96 2.70
C ASN A 502 -14.38 -21.85 3.84
N SER A 503 -13.52 -21.31 4.69
CA SER A 503 -12.97 -22.03 5.83
C SER A 503 -13.87 -21.88 7.05
N PRO A 504 -14.25 -23.00 7.72
CA PRO A 504 -15.02 -22.94 8.96
C PRO A 504 -14.18 -22.51 10.18
N PHE A 505 -12.89 -22.29 9.99
CA PHE A 505 -11.97 -21.90 11.06
C PHE A 505 -11.78 -20.40 11.08
N ALA A 506 -11.97 -19.80 12.26
CA ALA A 506 -11.78 -18.37 12.44
C ALA A 506 -10.29 -18.00 12.46
N ASP A 507 -9.98 -16.83 11.87
CA ASP A 507 -8.67 -16.20 12.00
C ASP A 507 -8.77 -14.97 12.89
N GLU A 508 -7.72 -14.70 13.63
CA GLU A 508 -7.67 -13.58 14.56
C GLU A 508 -6.41 -12.75 14.33
N SER A 509 -6.54 -11.44 14.39
CA SER A 509 -5.40 -10.53 14.38
C SER A 509 -5.58 -9.40 15.37
N MET A 510 -4.49 -9.04 16.04
CA MET A 510 -4.43 -7.92 16.96
C MET A 510 -3.21 -7.06 16.68
N ASN A 511 -3.44 -5.78 16.43
CA ASN A 511 -2.40 -4.78 16.26
C ASN A 511 -2.50 -3.76 17.38
N ALA A 512 -1.50 -3.70 18.26
CA ALA A 512 -1.43 -2.70 19.31
C ALA A 512 -0.22 -1.79 19.10
N SER A 513 -0.40 -0.49 19.26
CA SER A 513 0.69 0.48 19.19
C SER A 513 0.60 1.50 20.32
N GLY A 514 1.76 1.86 20.86
CA GLY A 514 1.90 2.88 21.88
C GLY A 514 3.02 3.87 21.53
N ARG A 515 2.78 5.14 21.78
CA ARG A 515 3.78 6.19 21.69
C ARG A 515 3.67 7.12 22.88
N PHE A 516 4.79 7.27 23.58
CA PHE A 516 4.98 8.28 24.61
C PHE A 516 6.07 9.25 24.14
N GLN A 517 5.77 10.53 24.11
CA GLN A 517 6.72 11.57 23.75
C GLN A 517 6.65 12.70 24.78
N ARG A 518 7.83 13.15 25.25
CA ARG A 518 7.93 14.32 26.11
C ARG A 518 9.13 15.17 25.75
N THR A 519 8.95 16.49 25.82
CA THR A 519 10.02 17.45 25.57
C THR A 519 10.44 18.10 26.89
N PHE A 520 11.72 18.03 27.21
CA PHE A 520 12.36 18.64 28.36
C PHE A 520 13.28 19.76 27.84
N GLY A 521 12.81 21.01 27.87
CA GLY A 521 13.55 22.14 27.31
C GLY A 521 13.85 21.93 25.82
N LYS A 522 15.09 21.63 25.48
CA LYS A 522 15.56 21.40 24.11
C LYS A 522 15.73 19.93 23.75
N ILE A 523 15.44 19.03 24.66
CA ILE A 523 15.60 17.58 24.46
C ILE A 523 14.23 16.93 24.39
N ARG A 524 14.00 16.14 23.36
CA ARG A 524 12.78 15.35 23.16
C ARG A 524 13.07 13.87 23.29
N GLY A 525 12.43 13.23 24.24
CA GLY A 525 12.39 11.77 24.36
C GLY A 525 11.14 11.20 23.73
N THR A 526 11.27 10.10 22.99
CA THR A 526 10.16 9.36 22.40
C THR A 526 10.37 7.86 22.61
N LEU A 527 9.36 7.21 23.17
CA LEU A 527 9.27 5.75 23.27
C LEU A 527 8.10 5.28 22.41
N ARG A 528 8.31 4.21 21.66
CA ARG A 528 7.27 3.55 20.86
C ARG A 528 7.34 2.04 21.08
N ALA A 529 6.18 1.41 21.15
CA ALA A 529 6.04 -0.03 21.11
C ALA A 529 4.94 -0.39 20.10
N ASN A 530 5.18 -1.41 19.27
CA ASN A 530 4.19 -1.96 18.35
C ASN A 530 4.18 -3.47 18.55
N PHE A 531 2.97 -4.02 18.62
CA PHE A 531 2.71 -5.44 18.79
C PHE A 531 1.76 -5.88 17.69
N ASN A 532 2.14 -6.91 16.93
CA ASN A 532 1.31 -7.53 15.92
C ASN A 532 1.20 -9.01 16.28
N TYR A 533 0.01 -9.45 16.57
CA TYR A 533 -0.31 -10.84 16.88
C TYR A 533 -1.33 -11.33 15.88
N SER A 534 -1.13 -12.53 15.34
CA SER A 534 -2.12 -13.17 14.47
C SER A 534 -2.13 -14.69 14.65
N ILE A 535 -3.33 -15.24 14.63
CA ILE A 535 -3.61 -16.66 14.44
C ILE A 535 -4.32 -16.81 13.12
N PHE A 536 -3.81 -17.67 12.26
CA PHE A 536 -4.44 -17.94 10.97
C PHE A 536 -4.31 -19.40 10.58
N ASN A 537 -5.33 -19.87 9.84
CA ASN A 537 -5.40 -21.25 9.38
C ASN A 537 -4.87 -21.34 7.96
N GLN A 538 -4.01 -22.32 7.73
CA GLN A 538 -3.42 -22.63 6.44
C GLN A 538 -3.74 -24.05 6.03
N PHE A 539 -3.84 -24.26 4.72
CA PHE A 539 -4.17 -25.54 4.13
C PHE A 539 -3.16 -25.86 3.02
N ILE A 540 -2.32 -26.88 3.28
CA ILE A 540 -1.30 -27.35 2.35
C ILE A 540 -1.38 -28.86 2.28
N GLN A 541 -1.31 -29.41 1.05
CA GLN A 541 -1.40 -30.87 0.82
C GLN A 541 -2.58 -31.50 1.56
N ASN A 542 -3.74 -30.84 1.55
CA ASN A 542 -4.97 -31.27 2.24
C ASN A 542 -4.82 -31.34 3.78
N ARG A 543 -3.79 -30.73 4.36
CA ARG A 543 -3.58 -30.67 5.80
C ARG A 543 -3.80 -29.25 6.30
N ARG A 544 -4.54 -29.11 7.40
CA ARG A 544 -4.68 -27.85 8.13
C ARG A 544 -3.50 -27.66 9.08
N SER A 545 -2.93 -26.47 9.06
CA SER A 545 -2.01 -25.99 10.08
C SER A 545 -2.54 -24.69 10.67
N GLU A 546 -2.61 -24.60 11.99
CA GLU A 546 -2.85 -23.35 12.69
C GLU A 546 -1.51 -22.68 12.97
N ASN A 547 -1.39 -21.44 12.51
CA ASN A 547 -0.15 -20.70 12.59
C ASN A 547 -0.34 -19.48 13.47
N GLU A 548 0.61 -19.26 14.36
CA GLU A 548 0.64 -18.12 15.27
C GLU A 548 1.89 -17.28 15.00
N THR A 549 1.71 -15.96 14.86
CA THR A 549 2.83 -15.04 14.71
C THR A 549 2.72 -13.91 15.72
N PHE A 550 3.83 -13.57 16.37
CA PHE A 550 3.91 -12.46 17.28
C PHE A 550 5.14 -11.60 17.00
N SER A 551 4.91 -10.38 16.48
CA SER A 551 5.95 -9.40 16.24
C SER A 551 5.89 -8.27 17.25
N GLN A 552 7.01 -7.99 17.90
CA GLN A 552 7.17 -6.94 18.89
C GLN A 552 8.25 -5.97 18.41
N THR A 553 7.94 -4.70 18.29
CA THR A 553 8.92 -3.67 17.93
C THR A 553 8.97 -2.58 18.98
N TYR A 554 10.13 -2.37 19.56
CA TYR A 554 10.41 -1.30 20.51
C TYR A 554 11.33 -0.27 19.87
N ARG A 555 11.03 1.02 20.06
CA ARG A 555 11.90 2.10 19.62
C ARG A 555 12.04 3.16 20.70
N ALA A 556 13.27 3.45 21.08
CA ALA A 556 13.64 4.59 21.90
C ALA A 556 14.35 5.64 21.02
N GLN A 557 14.01 6.91 21.20
CA GLN A 557 14.61 8.00 20.45
C GLN A 557 14.81 9.21 21.37
N ILE A 558 15.99 9.82 21.31
CA ILE A 558 16.34 11.09 21.95
C ILE A 558 16.79 12.05 20.87
N ARG A 559 16.12 13.20 20.78
CA ARG A 559 16.43 14.26 19.82
C ARG A 559 16.64 15.58 20.52
N THR A 560 17.72 16.27 20.19
CA THR A 560 17.95 17.65 20.62
C THR A 560 17.39 18.65 19.59
N ASN A 561 17.09 19.86 20.01
CA ASN A 561 16.62 20.96 19.17
C ASN A 561 17.21 22.28 19.66
N PHE A 562 18.52 22.45 19.45
CA PHE A 562 19.24 23.67 19.72
C PHE A 562 19.21 24.59 18.50
N ARG A 563 19.26 25.89 18.72
CA ARG A 563 19.28 26.86 17.62
C ARG A 563 20.68 27.05 17.02
N THR A 564 21.71 27.02 17.86
CA THR A 564 23.10 27.35 17.50
C THR A 564 24.11 26.26 17.83
N ALA A 565 23.74 25.27 18.63
CA ALA A 565 24.57 24.12 18.95
C ALA A 565 24.19 22.94 18.04
N PRO A 566 25.07 21.94 17.86
CA PRO A 566 24.77 20.74 17.12
C PRO A 566 23.53 20.04 17.65
N ASN A 567 22.71 19.54 16.73
CA ASN A 567 21.55 18.73 17.04
C ASN A 567 21.87 17.25 16.80
N LEU A 568 21.50 16.43 17.76
CA LEU A 568 21.74 15.01 17.76
C LEU A 568 20.38 14.28 17.83
N ASP A 569 20.19 13.30 16.95
CA ASP A 569 19.07 12.36 17.00
C ASP A 569 19.63 10.93 17.14
N LEU A 570 19.43 10.34 18.31
CA LEU A 570 19.81 8.98 18.63
C LEU A 570 18.56 8.13 18.66
N SER A 571 18.50 7.05 17.91
CA SER A 571 17.41 6.10 17.99
C SER A 571 17.91 4.65 17.99
N TYR A 572 17.23 3.82 18.75
CA TYR A 572 17.45 2.38 18.79
C TYR A 572 16.12 1.68 18.56
N ARG A 573 16.06 0.80 17.58
CA ARG A 573 14.92 -0.07 17.29
C ARG A 573 15.33 -1.51 17.54
N TYR A 574 14.48 -2.22 18.27
CA TYR A 574 14.59 -3.64 18.53
C TYR A 574 13.30 -4.34 18.15
N THR A 575 13.40 -5.31 17.24
CA THR A 575 12.24 -6.11 16.79
C THR A 575 12.49 -7.56 17.15
N ILE A 576 11.48 -8.20 17.74
CA ILE A 576 11.41 -9.63 18.01
C ILE A 576 10.28 -10.16 17.14
N GLN A 577 10.53 -11.18 16.37
CA GLN A 577 9.54 -11.84 15.54
C GLN A 577 9.52 -13.32 15.89
N ASP A 578 8.40 -13.77 16.47
CA ASP A 578 8.18 -15.13 16.93
C ASP A 578 7.10 -15.75 16.03
N ASN A 579 7.42 -16.88 15.40
CA ASN A 579 6.55 -17.54 14.44
C ASN A 579 6.44 -19.02 14.80
N ASN A 580 5.24 -19.45 15.19
CA ASN A 580 4.88 -20.83 15.44
C ASN A 580 4.05 -21.34 14.27
N LEU A 581 4.66 -22.17 13.41
CA LEU A 581 4.09 -22.63 12.15
C LEU A 581 3.85 -24.14 12.25
N GLY A 582 2.69 -24.52 12.81
CA GLY A 582 2.38 -25.90 13.09
C GLY A 582 3.31 -26.52 14.12
N GLN A 583 4.22 -27.40 13.72
CA GLN A 583 5.22 -28.05 14.60
C GLN A 583 6.57 -27.30 14.68
N ASN A 584 6.76 -26.28 13.83
CA ASN A 584 8.01 -25.54 13.73
C ASN A 584 7.89 -24.17 14.38
N SER A 585 8.86 -23.82 15.21
CA SER A 585 8.99 -22.49 15.80
C SER A 585 10.27 -21.82 15.32
N THR A 586 10.18 -20.56 14.92
CA THR A 586 11.32 -19.75 14.53
C THR A 586 11.26 -18.38 15.18
N LYS A 587 12.40 -17.89 15.65
CA LYS A 587 12.48 -16.61 16.33
C LYS A 587 13.60 -15.76 15.76
N PHE A 588 13.27 -14.55 15.33
CA PHE A 588 14.19 -13.60 14.76
C PHE A 588 14.29 -12.33 15.58
N TYR A 589 15.48 -11.75 15.58
CA TYR A 589 15.77 -10.49 16.25
C TYR A 589 16.37 -9.50 15.24
N THR A 590 15.88 -8.25 15.27
CA THR A 590 16.49 -7.17 14.51
C THR A 590 16.87 -6.03 15.44
N LYS A 591 18.16 -5.65 15.45
CA LYS A 591 18.71 -4.51 16.20
C LYS A 591 19.12 -3.42 15.22
N SER A 592 18.60 -2.21 15.38
CA SER A 592 18.87 -1.10 14.44
C SER A 592 19.16 0.19 15.21
N PRO A 593 20.39 0.41 15.72
CA PRO A 593 20.85 1.71 16.17
C PRO A 593 21.00 2.68 14.99
N LYS A 594 20.61 3.93 15.19
CA LYS A 594 20.80 5.01 14.24
C LYS A 594 21.20 6.30 14.95
N ILE A 595 22.18 7.02 14.38
CA ILE A 595 22.68 8.30 14.85
C ILE A 595 22.56 9.31 13.72
N GLU A 596 21.98 10.46 13.97
CA GLU A 596 21.93 11.61 13.03
C GLU A 596 22.52 12.83 13.75
N LEU A 597 23.42 13.54 13.10
CA LEU A 597 24.02 14.78 13.58
C LEU A 597 23.77 15.89 12.55
N ASP A 598 23.29 17.03 13.04
CA ASP A 598 23.14 18.28 12.27
C ASP A 598 23.86 19.41 13.02
N ALA A 599 24.90 19.97 12.42
CA ALA A 599 25.75 20.97 13.05
C ALA A 599 25.94 22.20 12.17
N LEU A 600 25.46 23.36 12.63
CA LEU A 600 25.75 24.65 12.03
C LEU A 600 27.06 25.21 12.63
N PHE A 601 28.04 25.53 11.80
CA PHE A 601 29.28 26.14 12.22
C PHE A 601 29.69 27.31 11.31
N LEU A 602 30.47 28.21 11.82
CA LEU A 602 30.87 29.47 11.15
C LEU A 602 29.66 30.28 10.60
N LYS A 603 28.46 30.09 11.17
CA LYS A 603 27.17 30.70 10.77
C LYS A 603 26.68 30.43 9.36
N SER A 604 27.50 29.86 8.49
CA SER A 604 27.23 29.66 7.06
C SER A 604 27.37 28.21 6.61
N PHE A 605 27.99 27.36 7.40
CA PHE A 605 28.20 25.95 7.04
C PHE A 605 27.32 25.03 7.87
N THR A 606 26.64 24.13 7.22
CA THR A 606 25.86 23.06 7.87
C THR A 606 26.45 21.71 7.51
N PHE A 607 26.93 20.99 8.51
CA PHE A 607 27.35 19.59 8.36
C PHE A 607 26.23 18.68 8.84
N ARG A 608 25.85 17.71 8.01
CA ARG A 608 24.88 16.66 8.35
C ARG A 608 25.50 15.31 8.09
N THR A 609 25.29 14.40 9.01
CA THR A 609 25.70 13.00 8.83
C THR A 609 24.72 12.08 9.51
N ASP A 610 24.48 10.94 8.93
CA ASP A 610 23.70 9.87 9.52
C ASP A 610 24.41 8.52 9.35
N TYR A 611 24.41 7.74 10.41
CA TYR A 611 24.92 6.41 10.44
C TYR A 611 23.86 5.45 10.99
N SER A 612 23.67 4.32 10.36
CA SER A 612 22.80 3.24 10.82
C SER A 612 23.46 1.90 10.67
N PHE A 613 23.32 1.07 11.70
CA PHE A 613 23.74 -0.32 11.73
C PHE A 613 22.51 -1.20 11.87
N ASN A 614 22.48 -2.34 11.19
CA ASN A 614 21.41 -3.32 11.28
C ASN A 614 22.02 -4.70 11.52
N ASP A 615 21.57 -5.38 12.56
CA ASP A 615 21.90 -6.75 12.91
C ASP A 615 20.60 -7.56 12.87
N PHE A 616 20.58 -8.55 11.98
CA PHE A 616 19.53 -9.54 11.89
C PHE A 616 20.08 -10.89 12.37
N SER A 617 19.45 -11.46 13.38
CA SER A 617 19.87 -12.68 14.05
C SER A 617 18.68 -13.60 14.37
N ASP A 618 18.95 -14.88 14.52
CA ASP A 618 18.03 -15.89 15.06
C ASP A 618 18.53 -16.37 16.43
N GLU A 619 18.00 -17.50 16.92
CA GLU A 619 18.41 -18.12 18.19
C GLU A 619 19.81 -18.76 18.12
N ILE A 620 20.33 -19.04 16.93
CA ILE A 620 21.63 -19.66 16.72
C ILE A 620 22.74 -18.60 16.68
N GLY A 621 22.47 -17.43 16.07
CA GLY A 621 23.43 -16.35 15.97
C GLY A 621 23.05 -15.27 14.94
N THR A 622 24.02 -14.44 14.59
CA THR A 622 23.85 -13.41 13.57
C THR A 622 23.77 -14.03 12.18
N ILE A 623 22.66 -13.77 11.49
CA ILE A 623 22.44 -14.19 10.11
C ILE A 623 23.10 -13.19 9.17
N ASN A 624 22.90 -11.88 9.43
CA ASN A 624 23.45 -10.82 8.60
C ASN A 624 23.54 -9.48 9.32
N THR A 625 24.53 -8.69 8.90
CA THR A 625 24.68 -7.29 9.30
C THR A 625 24.92 -6.42 8.08
N PHE A 626 24.37 -5.20 8.11
CA PHE A 626 24.67 -4.18 7.13
C PHE A 626 24.62 -2.79 7.76
N GLU A 627 25.36 -1.87 7.19
CA GLU A 627 25.49 -0.52 7.71
C GLU A 627 25.50 0.53 6.60
N PHE A 628 24.96 1.70 6.92
CA PHE A 628 24.94 2.85 6.01
C PHE A 628 25.50 4.06 6.72
N TRP A 629 26.31 4.81 6.00
CA TRP A 629 26.82 6.07 6.44
C TRP A 629 26.69 7.11 5.31
N ASN A 630 26.04 8.24 5.59
CA ASN A 630 25.91 9.35 4.67
C ASN A 630 26.42 10.62 5.34
N ALA A 631 26.98 11.55 4.55
CA ALA A 631 27.40 12.83 5.03
C ALA A 631 27.18 13.93 3.99
N SER A 632 26.87 15.14 4.44
CA SER A 632 26.83 16.32 3.57
C SER A 632 27.37 17.55 4.27
N LEU A 633 27.95 18.43 3.46
CA LEU A 633 28.41 19.76 3.86
C LEU A 633 27.75 20.79 2.97
N SER A 634 26.92 21.64 3.56
CA SER A 634 26.24 22.74 2.86
C SER A 634 26.85 24.08 3.26
N TYR A 635 26.98 24.98 2.30
CA TYR A 635 27.34 26.38 2.51
C TYR A 635 26.22 27.30 2.06
N ARG A 636 25.74 28.14 2.95
CA ARG A 636 24.82 29.23 2.68
C ARG A 636 25.33 30.47 3.41
N LYS A 637 25.57 31.57 2.68
CA LYS A 637 26.22 32.77 3.22
C LYS A 637 25.51 33.30 4.46
N ASP A 638 24.18 33.42 4.39
CA ASP A 638 23.29 33.91 5.46
C ASP A 638 21.86 33.38 5.21
N GLU A 639 20.93 33.69 6.12
CA GLU A 639 19.53 33.24 6.02
C GLU A 639 18.80 33.80 4.78
N ASP A 640 19.22 34.99 4.26
CA ASP A 640 18.61 35.67 3.12
C ASP A 640 19.34 35.36 1.80
N ALA A 641 20.42 34.57 1.83
CA ALA A 641 21.18 34.22 0.63
C ALA A 641 20.33 33.36 -0.30
N LYS A 642 20.33 33.71 -1.60
CA LYS A 642 19.59 33.00 -2.63
C LYS A 642 20.22 31.68 -3.05
N PHE A 643 21.50 31.48 -2.80
CA PHE A 643 22.23 30.27 -3.18
C PHE A 643 22.71 29.51 -1.95
N GLU A 644 22.49 28.19 -2.02
CA GLU A 644 23.07 27.20 -1.10
C GLU A 644 23.82 26.15 -1.94
N TYR A 645 25.04 25.86 -1.55
CA TYR A 645 25.90 24.85 -2.21
C TYR A 645 26.06 23.66 -1.27
N GLU A 646 25.86 22.45 -1.77
CA GLU A 646 25.97 21.22 -0.97
C GLU A 646 26.90 20.23 -1.67
N LEU A 647 27.87 19.70 -0.93
CA LEU A 647 28.59 18.48 -1.28
C LEU A 647 28.01 17.34 -0.45
N ARG A 648 27.49 16.29 -1.12
CA ARG A 648 26.87 15.15 -0.46
C ARG A 648 27.50 13.85 -0.90
N ALA A 649 27.93 13.05 0.08
CA ALA A 649 28.38 11.70 -0.10
C ALA A 649 27.33 10.72 0.47
N THR A 650 26.89 9.79 -0.34
CA THR A 650 25.90 8.78 0.00
C THR A 650 26.57 7.41 0.00
N ASN A 651 26.20 6.56 0.96
CA ASN A 651 26.73 5.22 1.13
C ASN A 651 28.26 5.19 1.25
N LEU A 652 28.82 6.02 2.16
CA LEU A 652 30.28 6.16 2.36
C LEU A 652 31.02 4.87 2.61
N LEU A 653 30.34 3.86 3.16
CA LEU A 653 30.92 2.53 3.45
C LEU A 653 30.91 1.60 2.25
N ASP A 654 30.36 2.04 1.11
CA ASP A 654 30.19 1.24 -0.11
C ASP A 654 29.48 -0.10 0.15
N THR A 655 28.46 -0.06 0.99
CA THR A 655 27.59 -1.22 1.24
C THR A 655 26.90 -1.58 -0.07
N ARG A 656 27.14 -2.78 -0.60
CA ARG A 656 26.66 -3.18 -1.94
C ARG A 656 25.34 -3.90 -1.93
N SER A 657 25.02 -4.51 -0.80
CA SER A 657 23.74 -5.22 -0.64
C SER A 657 23.20 -5.05 0.77
N GLN A 658 21.92 -5.28 0.90
CA GLN A 658 21.25 -5.42 2.18
C GLN A 658 20.43 -6.70 2.17
N ASN A 659 20.39 -7.38 3.32
CA ASN A 659 19.64 -8.60 3.45
C ASN A 659 18.36 -8.36 4.25
N GLN A 660 17.33 -9.05 3.83
CA GLN A 660 16.07 -9.13 4.55
C GLN A 660 15.68 -10.60 4.66
N SER A 661 15.32 -11.02 5.85
CA SER A 661 14.72 -12.34 6.03
C SER A 661 13.25 -12.20 6.36
N ASN A 662 12.50 -13.15 5.86
CA ASN A 662 11.07 -13.23 6.10
C ASN A 662 10.73 -14.69 6.44
N ALA A 663 9.99 -14.89 7.51
CA ALA A 663 9.39 -16.17 7.81
C ALA A 663 7.96 -16.13 7.26
N GLY A 664 7.76 -16.89 6.20
CA GLY A 664 6.44 -17.20 5.65
C GLY A 664 5.85 -18.42 6.37
N ILE A 665 4.69 -18.79 5.92
CA ILE A 665 3.85 -19.83 6.50
C ILE A 665 4.46 -21.23 6.30
N VAL A 666 5.15 -21.45 5.19
CA VAL A 666 5.77 -22.74 4.81
C VAL A 666 7.26 -22.66 4.63
N SER A 667 7.82 -21.47 4.69
CA SER A 667 9.24 -21.27 4.37
C SER A 667 9.82 -20.09 5.11
N VAL A 668 11.11 -20.18 5.38
CA VAL A 668 11.97 -19.05 5.75
C VAL A 668 12.76 -18.64 4.53
N SER A 669 12.74 -17.36 4.20
CA SER A 669 13.53 -16.81 3.10
C SER A 669 14.56 -15.82 3.61
N ALA A 670 15.78 -15.91 3.09
CA ALA A 670 16.81 -14.90 3.20
C ALA A 670 16.99 -14.29 1.81
N THR A 671 16.78 -12.99 1.70
CA THR A 671 16.84 -12.26 0.42
C THR A 671 17.87 -11.14 0.51
N GLU A 672 18.82 -11.16 -0.41
CA GLU A 672 19.84 -10.14 -0.61
C GLU A 672 19.43 -9.22 -1.75
N TYR A 673 19.27 -7.93 -1.47
CA TYR A 673 18.99 -6.88 -2.44
C TYR A 673 20.26 -6.10 -2.72
N PHE A 674 20.69 -6.03 -3.97
CA PHE A 674 21.79 -5.15 -4.37
C PHE A 674 21.27 -3.72 -4.46
N ILE A 675 22.10 -2.78 -4.02
CA ILE A 675 21.73 -1.36 -3.87
C ILE A 675 22.73 -0.47 -4.59
N GLN A 676 22.39 0.80 -4.74
CA GLN A 676 23.28 1.79 -5.33
C GLN A 676 24.61 1.88 -4.56
N PRO A 677 25.75 1.86 -5.26
CA PRO A 677 27.08 1.99 -4.65
C PRO A 677 27.27 3.39 -4.05
N ARG A 678 28.44 3.61 -3.44
CA ARG A 678 28.87 4.93 -2.99
C ARG A 678 28.91 5.92 -4.15
N TYR A 679 28.40 7.12 -3.91
CA TYR A 679 28.49 8.23 -4.85
C TYR A 679 28.60 9.58 -4.15
N ILE A 680 29.17 10.55 -4.87
CA ILE A 680 29.31 11.92 -4.40
C ILE A 680 28.62 12.85 -5.40
N THR A 681 27.81 13.80 -4.88
CA THR A 681 27.13 14.79 -5.69
C THR A 681 27.46 16.19 -5.19
N PHE A 682 27.66 17.12 -6.14
CA PHE A 682 27.66 18.56 -5.88
C PHE A 682 26.30 19.14 -6.29
N ARG A 683 25.69 19.91 -5.42
CA ARG A 683 24.32 20.42 -5.57
C ARG A 683 24.30 21.92 -5.35
N VAL A 684 23.49 22.62 -6.11
CA VAL A 684 23.23 24.06 -5.96
C VAL A 684 21.73 24.26 -5.83
N ARG A 685 21.31 24.89 -4.75
CA ARG A 685 19.94 25.32 -4.52
C ARG A 685 19.82 26.82 -4.73
N PHE A 686 18.86 27.22 -5.54
CA PHE A 686 18.49 28.60 -5.74
C PHE A 686 17.12 28.88 -5.11
N GLU A 687 17.03 29.84 -4.19
CA GLU A 687 15.79 30.33 -3.58
C GLU A 687 15.28 31.55 -4.34
N LEU A 688 13.98 31.55 -4.69
CA LEU A 688 13.31 32.62 -5.47
C LEU A 688 13.07 33.88 -4.64
#